data_c057c4b5dd44bbc57c5b53d71aed0a10
#
_entry.id   c057c4b5dd44bbc57c5b53d71aed0a10
#
_cell.length_a   1.000
_cell.length_b   1.000
_cell.length_c   1.000
_cell.angle_alpha   90.00
_cell.angle_beta   90.00
_cell.angle_gamma   90.00
#
_symmetry.space_group_name_H-M   'P 1'
#
loop_
_entity.id
_entity.type
_entity.pdbx_description
1 polymer ?
#
loop_
_entity_poly.entity_id
_entity_poly.type
_entity_poly.pdbx_seq_one_letter_code
_entity_poly.pdbx_strand_id
1 'polypeptide(L)'
;MKFQLVSDFKPMGDQPTAIASLVNGINDQEKYQTLLGVTGSGKTFTIANVVEQVQVPTLVLAHNKTLAAQLYSEFKAFFPNNAVEYFVSYYDYYQPEAYIPVTGVYIEKDLSINEDIERMRLSTTSALLSGRRDVLVVASVSCLYGIGNPLEFQKNVISIEEGQTLTRTKFMHQLVQSLYARTTADFLHGNFRVKGDVIDIFPGYSETPIRVHFFGNEIELIESFDRETNKTIERLDKLNIYPANMFVTSPDVLQAAIRDIQDDLVKQIEFFQSVGKTLEAKRLEERTNFDLEMIRELGYCSGIENYSRYLDRRPPGSRPFCLIDYFPKDFLMVIDESHATVPQVRAMYGGDRSRKENLVEYGFRLPAAMDNRPLKFEEFEALQNQVIYVSATPADYELQKCGGVYVEQVIRPTGLLDPKIEVRPSKNQIDDLLEEIQKCVEEDQRVLVTTLTKRMAEELTKYLTKMEVRCRYVHSDVDTLERIEIMQDLRKGLFDVLIGVNLLREGLDLPEVSLVAILDADKEGFLRSARSMTQTVGRAARNIDGRAIMYADKITDSMRVTIEETAYRREKQMNYNLTHGITPQPLHKKIENALSKSPITEFHYENTPKKKEHSPTKPMSRGELEKEIQQTRKLMEAASKELDFIQAAHYRDLLKELQEKLQESSL
;
A
#
# COMPACT_ATOMS: atom_id res chain seq x y z
N MET A 1 24.95 2.84 -12.20
CA MET A 1 25.02 3.95 -11.24
C MET A 1 25.18 3.37 -9.84
N LYS A 2 25.67 4.17 -8.88
CA LYS A 2 25.81 3.79 -7.47
C LYS A 2 24.77 4.55 -6.64
N PHE A 3 24.31 3.97 -5.54
CA PHE A 3 23.51 4.71 -4.56
C PHE A 3 24.33 5.86 -4.00
N GLN A 4 23.72 7.02 -3.92
CA GLN A 4 24.31 8.23 -3.35
C GLN A 4 23.31 8.87 -2.38
N LEU A 5 23.60 8.76 -1.09
CA LEU A 5 22.77 9.32 -0.03
C LEU A 5 22.91 10.85 -0.01
N VAL A 6 21.79 11.55 -0.06
CA VAL A 6 21.71 13.00 0.10
C VAL A 6 20.94 13.31 1.38
N SER A 7 21.62 13.86 2.38
CA SER A 7 21.00 14.19 3.66
C SER A 7 21.79 15.26 4.42
N ASP A 8 21.07 16.18 5.05
CA ASP A 8 21.64 17.14 5.99
C ASP A 8 21.94 16.51 7.36
N PHE A 9 21.40 15.30 7.61
CA PHE A 9 21.59 14.58 8.85
C PHE A 9 22.86 13.73 8.84
N LYS A 10 23.48 13.60 10.01
CA LYS A 10 24.59 12.66 10.26
C LYS A 10 24.12 11.57 11.21
N PRO A 11 24.63 10.34 11.10
CA PRO A 11 24.31 9.29 12.05
C PRO A 11 24.67 9.68 13.49
N MET A 12 23.70 9.52 14.41
CA MET A 12 23.82 9.89 15.82
C MET A 12 23.30 8.76 16.72
N GLY A 13 23.62 8.83 18.00
CA GLY A 13 23.20 7.84 18.99
C GLY A 13 23.73 6.45 18.70
N ASP A 14 22.83 5.48 18.63
CA ASP A 14 23.14 4.09 18.30
C ASP A 14 23.32 3.87 16.79
N GLN A 15 22.95 4.85 15.93
CA GLN A 15 22.95 4.68 14.46
C GLN A 15 24.32 4.30 13.88
N PRO A 16 25.46 4.96 14.24
CA PRO A 16 26.75 4.59 13.69
C PRO A 16 27.10 3.12 13.93
N THR A 17 26.88 2.64 15.16
CA THR A 17 27.14 1.25 15.56
C THR A 17 26.18 0.28 14.84
N ALA A 18 24.90 0.65 14.74
CA ALA A 18 23.90 -0.16 14.07
C ALA A 18 24.22 -0.29 12.56
N ILE A 19 24.57 0.80 11.89
CA ILE A 19 24.98 0.80 10.48
C ILE A 19 26.20 -0.12 10.28
N ALA A 20 27.24 0.06 11.09
CA ALA A 20 28.45 -0.74 10.97
C ALA A 20 28.17 -2.24 11.21
N SER A 21 27.36 -2.58 12.21
CA SER A 21 27.01 -3.97 12.50
C SER A 21 26.22 -4.61 11.35
N LEU A 22 25.21 -3.92 10.80
CA LEU A 22 24.41 -4.44 9.70
C LEU A 22 25.21 -4.59 8.42
N VAL A 23 26.08 -3.62 8.09
CA VAL A 23 26.96 -3.68 6.92
C VAL A 23 27.97 -4.83 7.05
N ASN A 24 28.58 -5.02 8.22
CA ASN A 24 29.49 -6.12 8.46
C ASN A 24 28.79 -7.47 8.30
N GLY A 25 27.60 -7.67 8.88
CA GLY A 25 26.83 -8.89 8.72
C GLY A 25 26.47 -9.17 7.27
N ILE A 26 26.13 -8.15 6.46
CA ILE A 26 25.90 -8.32 5.01
C ILE A 26 27.20 -8.77 4.30
N ASN A 27 28.33 -8.14 4.61
CA ASN A 27 29.61 -8.49 4.03
C ASN A 27 30.06 -9.90 4.43
N ASP A 28 29.78 -10.32 5.66
CA ASP A 28 30.04 -11.65 6.20
C ASP A 28 29.04 -12.71 5.72
N GLN A 29 28.13 -12.34 4.80
CA GLN A 29 27.12 -13.20 4.21
C GLN A 29 26.11 -13.76 5.21
N GLU A 30 25.85 -13.06 6.31
CA GLU A 30 24.76 -13.39 7.22
C GLU A 30 23.43 -13.28 6.49
N LYS A 31 22.66 -14.37 6.50
CA LYS A 31 21.40 -14.42 5.77
C LYS A 31 20.31 -13.59 6.46
N TYR A 32 20.31 -13.56 7.78
CA TYR A 32 19.25 -12.92 8.57
C TYR A 32 19.84 -12.03 9.65
N GLN A 33 19.40 -10.79 9.70
CA GLN A 33 19.75 -9.82 10.74
C GLN A 33 18.48 -9.15 11.27
N THR A 34 18.49 -8.72 12.52
CA THR A 34 17.36 -7.99 13.11
C THR A 34 17.82 -6.67 13.67
N LEU A 35 17.18 -5.56 13.23
CA LEU A 35 17.31 -4.24 13.80
C LEU A 35 16.15 -3.96 14.76
N LEU A 36 16.43 -3.98 16.06
CA LEU A 36 15.51 -3.51 17.08
C LEU A 36 15.62 -1.99 17.15
N GLY A 37 14.68 -1.28 16.51
CA GLY A 37 14.71 0.19 16.47
C GLY A 37 13.43 0.79 17.00
N VAL A 38 13.52 1.56 18.08
CA VAL A 38 12.34 2.23 18.66
C VAL A 38 11.77 3.29 17.72
N THR A 39 10.51 3.66 17.93
CA THR A 39 9.86 4.73 17.18
C THR A 39 10.63 6.04 17.37
N GLY A 40 10.98 6.71 16.27
CA GLY A 40 11.74 7.97 16.30
C GLY A 40 13.25 7.85 16.42
N SER A 41 13.82 6.64 16.42
CA SER A 41 15.27 6.45 16.41
C SER A 41 15.92 6.66 15.04
N GLY A 42 15.14 6.87 13.97
CA GLY A 42 15.63 7.08 12.60
C GLY A 42 15.98 5.78 11.87
N LYS A 43 15.19 4.72 12.04
CA LYS A 43 15.38 3.42 11.36
C LYS A 43 15.55 3.55 9.85
N THR A 44 14.70 4.33 9.17
CA THR A 44 14.77 4.54 7.72
C THR A 44 16.10 5.15 7.29
N PHE A 45 16.59 6.12 8.05
CA PHE A 45 17.89 6.73 7.80
C PHE A 45 19.06 5.76 8.01
N THR A 46 18.98 4.90 9.03
CA THR A 46 19.95 3.82 9.25
C THR A 46 19.97 2.86 8.06
N ILE A 47 18.81 2.39 7.60
CA ILE A 47 18.71 1.51 6.42
C ILE A 47 19.22 2.21 5.15
N ALA A 48 18.93 3.51 4.96
CA ALA A 48 19.45 4.27 3.82
C ALA A 48 21.00 4.30 3.82
N ASN A 49 21.64 4.51 4.98
CA ASN A 49 23.08 4.43 5.10
C ASN A 49 23.63 3.01 4.83
N VAL A 50 22.94 1.97 5.27
CA VAL A 50 23.32 0.58 4.96
C VAL A 50 23.27 0.36 3.44
N VAL A 51 22.17 0.73 2.77
CA VAL A 51 22.00 0.59 1.32
C VAL A 51 23.09 1.34 0.55
N GLU A 52 23.43 2.56 0.96
CA GLU A 52 24.53 3.32 0.34
C GLU A 52 25.88 2.60 0.48
N GLN A 53 26.17 1.98 1.62
CA GLN A 53 27.45 1.31 1.83
C GLN A 53 27.55 -0.04 1.12
N VAL A 54 26.46 -0.81 1.08
CA VAL A 54 26.49 -2.16 0.46
C VAL A 54 26.27 -2.14 -1.05
N GLN A 55 25.66 -1.11 -1.62
CA GLN A 55 25.53 -0.90 -3.07
C GLN A 55 24.81 -2.03 -3.83
N VAL A 56 23.82 -2.66 -3.24
CA VAL A 56 23.02 -3.73 -3.86
C VAL A 56 21.55 -3.33 -4.05
N PRO A 57 20.88 -3.83 -5.09
CA PRO A 57 19.44 -3.61 -5.25
C PRO A 57 18.69 -4.02 -4.01
N THR A 58 17.75 -3.20 -3.56
CA THR A 58 17.09 -3.38 -2.27
C THR A 58 15.57 -3.39 -2.41
N LEU A 59 14.92 -4.38 -1.78
CA LEU A 59 13.48 -4.45 -1.61
C LEU A 59 13.12 -4.11 -0.18
N VAL A 60 12.33 -3.06 0.04
CA VAL A 60 11.76 -2.69 1.33
C VAL A 60 10.30 -3.13 1.36
N LEU A 61 9.97 -4.09 2.21
CA LEU A 61 8.64 -4.68 2.31
C LEU A 61 7.89 -4.12 3.52
N ALA A 62 6.73 -3.50 3.27
CA ALA A 62 5.82 -2.97 4.27
C ALA A 62 4.49 -3.76 4.28
N HIS A 63 3.82 -3.83 5.43
CA HIS A 63 2.58 -4.59 5.57
C HIS A 63 1.35 -3.91 4.95
N ASN A 64 1.36 -2.59 4.73
CA ASN A 64 0.24 -1.85 4.11
C ASN A 64 0.71 -0.73 3.17
N LYS A 65 -0.24 -0.19 2.36
CA LYS A 65 0.02 0.88 1.39
C LYS A 65 0.49 2.19 2.05
N THR A 66 -0.08 2.55 3.20
CA THR A 66 0.20 3.83 3.88
C THR A 66 1.64 3.88 4.37
N LEU A 67 2.09 2.81 5.04
CA LEU A 67 3.48 2.69 5.48
C LEU A 67 4.44 2.64 4.28
N ALA A 68 4.09 1.90 3.22
CA ALA A 68 4.88 1.86 2.00
C ALA A 68 5.02 3.25 1.36
N ALA A 69 3.94 4.06 1.32
CA ALA A 69 3.99 5.42 0.79
C ALA A 69 4.88 6.34 1.61
N GLN A 70 4.82 6.25 2.95
CA GLN A 70 5.69 7.00 3.84
C GLN A 70 7.16 6.63 3.60
N LEU A 71 7.50 5.34 3.59
CA LEU A 71 8.86 4.85 3.33
C LEU A 71 9.37 5.26 1.95
N TYR A 72 8.51 5.16 0.93
CA TYR A 72 8.84 5.62 -0.43
C TYR A 72 9.24 7.10 -0.44
N SER A 73 8.44 7.96 0.20
CA SER A 73 8.72 9.39 0.29
C SER A 73 10.04 9.67 1.03
N GLU A 74 10.29 8.98 2.13
CA GLU A 74 11.53 9.11 2.91
C GLU A 74 12.76 8.64 2.09
N PHE A 75 12.71 7.46 1.46
CA PHE A 75 13.82 6.96 0.62
C PHE A 75 14.03 7.80 -0.64
N LYS A 76 12.97 8.32 -1.26
CA LYS A 76 13.08 9.22 -2.41
C LYS A 76 13.78 10.53 -2.06
N ALA A 77 13.54 11.06 -0.84
CA ALA A 77 14.26 12.21 -0.32
C ALA A 77 15.75 11.90 -0.05
N PHE A 78 16.07 10.70 0.46
CA PHE A 78 17.45 10.28 0.69
C PHE A 78 18.22 9.92 -0.59
N PHE A 79 17.54 9.44 -1.63
CA PHE A 79 18.14 9.00 -2.89
C PHE A 79 17.49 9.70 -4.10
N PRO A 80 17.55 11.05 -4.20
CA PRO A 80 16.86 11.81 -5.25
C PRO A 80 17.35 11.48 -6.66
N ASN A 81 18.60 11.03 -6.81
CA ASN A 81 19.25 10.75 -8.09
C ASN A 81 19.28 9.25 -8.46
N ASN A 82 18.70 8.39 -7.63
CA ASN A 82 18.68 6.95 -7.83
C ASN A 82 17.25 6.47 -8.16
N ALA A 83 17.13 5.23 -8.62
CA ALA A 83 15.83 4.62 -8.92
C ALA A 83 15.17 4.17 -7.61
N VAL A 84 14.42 5.05 -6.99
CA VAL A 84 13.52 4.70 -5.88
C VAL A 84 12.13 4.50 -6.46
N GLU A 85 11.62 3.27 -6.36
CA GLU A 85 10.42 2.80 -7.03
C GLU A 85 9.35 2.39 -6.01
N TYR A 86 8.07 2.45 -6.43
CA TYR A 86 6.92 2.16 -5.58
C TYR A 86 6.06 1.04 -6.17
N PHE A 87 5.89 -0.05 -5.40
CA PHE A 87 5.16 -1.22 -5.87
C PHE A 87 4.12 -1.71 -4.85
N VAL A 88 2.88 -1.26 -5.00
CA VAL A 88 1.76 -1.65 -4.15
C VAL A 88 0.59 -2.16 -4.98
N SER A 89 -0.50 -2.58 -4.34
CA SER A 89 -1.73 -2.92 -5.07
C SER A 89 -2.27 -1.68 -5.81
N TYR A 90 -2.51 -1.81 -7.11
CA TYR A 90 -2.98 -0.74 -7.99
C TYR A 90 -4.51 -0.57 -7.99
N TYR A 91 -5.22 -1.27 -7.11
CA TYR A 91 -6.65 -1.10 -6.93
C TYR A 91 -6.96 -0.03 -5.89
N ASP A 92 -7.79 0.95 -6.24
CA ASP A 92 -8.39 1.88 -5.27
C ASP A 92 -9.51 1.17 -4.52
N TYR A 93 -10.32 0.40 -5.25
CA TYR A 93 -11.30 -0.51 -4.71
C TYR A 93 -11.08 -1.91 -5.28
N TYR A 94 -11.24 -2.93 -4.46
CA TYR A 94 -11.10 -4.32 -4.86
C TYR A 94 -12.05 -5.24 -4.12
N GLN A 95 -13.05 -5.76 -4.82
CA GLN A 95 -13.90 -6.86 -4.36
C GLN A 95 -13.49 -8.13 -5.09
N PRO A 96 -12.88 -9.11 -4.40
CA PRO A 96 -12.50 -10.36 -5.05
C PRO A 96 -13.72 -11.18 -5.42
N GLU A 97 -13.65 -11.85 -6.58
CA GLU A 97 -14.63 -12.85 -6.98
C GLU A 97 -14.73 -13.96 -5.91
N ALA A 98 -15.93 -14.29 -5.48
CA ALA A 98 -16.17 -15.31 -4.47
C ALA A 98 -17.50 -16.01 -4.66
N TYR A 99 -17.61 -17.24 -4.16
CA TYR A 99 -18.88 -17.96 -4.06
C TYR A 99 -19.06 -18.44 -2.61
N ILE A 100 -20.25 -18.19 -2.06
CA ILE A 100 -20.62 -18.58 -0.70
C ILE A 100 -21.62 -19.74 -0.79
N PRO A 101 -21.17 -21.00 -0.63
CA PRO A 101 -22.03 -22.17 -0.84
C PRO A 101 -23.26 -22.21 0.07
N VAL A 102 -23.13 -21.74 1.32
CA VAL A 102 -24.24 -21.78 2.30
C VAL A 102 -25.44 -20.92 1.87
N THR A 103 -25.18 -19.79 1.26
CA THR A 103 -26.23 -18.85 0.79
C THR A 103 -26.50 -18.94 -0.70
N GLY A 104 -25.67 -19.66 -1.47
CA GLY A 104 -25.75 -19.74 -2.93
C GLY A 104 -25.41 -18.42 -3.64
N VAL A 105 -24.78 -17.47 -2.95
CA VAL A 105 -24.48 -16.14 -3.47
C VAL A 105 -23.14 -16.15 -4.19
N TYR A 106 -23.16 -15.74 -5.45
CA TYR A 106 -21.96 -15.43 -6.24
C TYR A 106 -21.68 -13.94 -6.15
N ILE A 107 -20.46 -13.59 -5.77
CA ILE A 107 -19.94 -12.22 -5.70
C ILE A 107 -19.05 -12.04 -6.92
N GLU A 108 -19.47 -11.16 -7.82
CA GLU A 108 -18.66 -10.82 -8.98
C GLU A 108 -17.44 -9.99 -8.59
N LYS A 109 -16.36 -10.17 -9.35
CA LYS A 109 -15.16 -9.34 -9.18
C LYS A 109 -15.49 -7.89 -9.55
N ASP A 110 -15.28 -6.97 -8.63
CA ASP A 110 -15.42 -5.54 -8.86
C ASP A 110 -14.12 -4.83 -8.46
N LEU A 111 -13.66 -3.89 -9.29
CA LEU A 111 -12.40 -3.20 -9.07
C LEU A 111 -12.36 -1.83 -9.74
N SER A 112 -11.63 -0.93 -9.12
CA SER A 112 -11.21 0.34 -9.70
C SER A 112 -9.68 0.39 -9.74
N ILE A 113 -9.12 0.62 -10.93
CA ILE A 113 -7.68 0.68 -11.15
C ILE A 113 -7.21 2.12 -11.01
N ASN A 114 -6.11 2.30 -10.28
CA ASN A 114 -5.36 3.55 -10.22
C ASN A 114 -4.26 3.52 -11.28
N GLU A 115 -4.41 4.31 -12.33
CA GLU A 115 -3.49 4.35 -13.49
C GLU A 115 -2.08 4.80 -13.10
N ASP A 116 -1.95 5.70 -12.13
CA ASP A 116 -0.64 6.18 -11.66
C ASP A 116 0.11 5.12 -10.88
N ILE A 117 -0.58 4.36 -10.03
CA ILE A 117 0.03 3.23 -9.34
C ILE A 117 0.40 2.12 -10.34
N GLU A 118 -0.41 1.88 -11.36
CA GLU A 118 -0.08 0.94 -12.44
C GLU A 118 1.19 1.38 -13.18
N ARG A 119 1.31 2.67 -13.52
CA ARG A 119 2.51 3.26 -14.11
C ARG A 119 3.74 3.07 -13.22
N MET A 120 3.63 3.34 -11.91
CA MET A 120 4.73 3.13 -10.95
C MET A 120 5.16 1.67 -10.87
N ARG A 121 4.23 0.73 -10.97
CA ARG A 121 4.54 -0.72 -11.02
C ARG A 121 5.30 -1.10 -12.29
N LEU A 122 4.90 -0.56 -13.45
CA LEU A 122 5.63 -0.73 -14.70
C LEU A 122 7.02 -0.10 -14.65
N SER A 123 7.15 1.10 -14.06
CA SER A 123 8.45 1.74 -13.80
C SER A 123 9.36 0.83 -12.97
N THR A 124 8.84 0.26 -11.88
CA THR A 124 9.57 -0.68 -11.02
C THR A 124 10.10 -1.88 -11.79
N THR A 125 9.25 -2.57 -12.57
CA THR A 125 9.68 -3.75 -13.34
C THR A 125 10.68 -3.39 -14.42
N SER A 126 10.52 -2.25 -15.06
CA SER A 126 11.45 -1.73 -16.09
C SER A 126 12.80 -1.36 -15.48
N ALA A 127 12.80 -0.68 -14.31
CA ALA A 127 14.04 -0.32 -13.60
C ALA A 127 14.83 -1.57 -13.19
N LEU A 128 14.17 -2.59 -12.62
CA LEU A 128 14.82 -3.84 -12.22
C LEU A 128 15.44 -4.60 -13.40
N LEU A 129 14.77 -4.63 -14.55
CA LEU A 129 15.24 -5.32 -15.76
C LEU A 129 16.20 -4.48 -16.62
N SER A 130 16.41 -3.20 -16.29
CA SER A 130 17.33 -2.32 -17.03
C SER A 130 18.82 -2.64 -16.82
N GLY A 131 19.15 -3.53 -15.88
CA GLY A 131 20.51 -3.82 -15.48
C GLY A 131 21.11 -2.81 -14.48
N ARG A 132 20.33 -1.81 -14.02
CA ARG A 132 20.76 -0.90 -12.96
C ARG A 132 20.95 -1.66 -11.65
N ARG A 133 21.95 -1.22 -10.87
CA ARG A 133 22.20 -1.76 -9.53
C ARG A 133 21.71 -0.84 -8.42
N ASP A 134 21.43 0.41 -8.72
CA ASP A 134 20.98 1.46 -7.81
C ASP A 134 19.44 1.55 -7.77
N VAL A 135 18.76 0.41 -7.63
CA VAL A 135 17.31 0.30 -7.57
C VAL A 135 16.87 -0.06 -6.15
N LEU A 136 16.08 0.81 -5.52
CA LEU A 136 15.42 0.58 -4.24
C LEU A 136 13.91 0.56 -4.46
N VAL A 137 13.28 -0.57 -4.19
CA VAL A 137 11.83 -0.73 -4.36
C VAL A 137 11.17 -0.75 -2.99
N VAL A 138 10.22 0.13 -2.76
CA VAL A 138 9.33 0.06 -1.61
C VAL A 138 8.02 -0.60 -2.02
N ALA A 139 7.70 -1.73 -1.41
CA ALA A 139 6.55 -2.53 -1.77
C ALA A 139 5.66 -2.86 -0.57
N SER A 140 4.37 -3.06 -0.83
CA SER A 140 3.49 -3.73 0.13
C SER A 140 3.49 -5.25 -0.09
N VAL A 141 2.90 -6.01 0.84
CA VAL A 141 2.77 -7.48 0.70
C VAL A 141 2.06 -7.93 -0.59
N SER A 142 1.40 -7.01 -1.31
CA SER A 142 0.82 -7.30 -2.63
C SER A 142 1.86 -7.70 -3.69
N CYS A 143 3.14 -7.39 -3.49
CA CYS A 143 4.24 -7.80 -4.38
C CYS A 143 4.48 -9.32 -4.42
N LEU A 144 3.88 -10.07 -3.48
CA LEU A 144 3.97 -11.53 -3.39
C LEU A 144 2.87 -12.26 -4.19
N TYR A 145 1.95 -11.51 -4.78
CA TYR A 145 1.00 -12.04 -5.76
C TYR A 145 1.63 -12.19 -7.15
N GLY A 146 1.01 -13.03 -7.96
CA GLY A 146 1.43 -13.25 -9.33
C GLY A 146 1.41 -11.98 -10.17
N ILE A 147 2.51 -11.76 -10.88
CA ILE A 147 2.66 -10.76 -11.95
C ILE A 147 3.21 -11.46 -13.20
N GLY A 148 3.40 -10.74 -14.30
CA GLY A 148 3.92 -11.31 -15.54
C GLY A 148 5.28 -12.00 -15.40
N ASN A 149 5.59 -12.87 -16.35
CA ASN A 149 6.86 -13.57 -16.42
C ASN A 149 8.01 -12.60 -16.79
N PRO A 150 9.05 -12.41 -15.94
CA PRO A 150 10.13 -11.47 -16.22
C PRO A 150 10.91 -11.80 -17.52
N LEU A 151 11.03 -13.08 -17.89
CA LEU A 151 11.69 -13.47 -19.12
C LEU A 151 10.88 -13.06 -20.37
N GLU A 152 9.56 -13.23 -20.34
CA GLU A 152 8.71 -12.81 -21.45
C GLU A 152 8.65 -11.28 -21.53
N PHE A 153 8.62 -10.58 -20.40
CA PHE A 153 8.70 -9.12 -20.34
C PHE A 153 10.01 -8.63 -20.98
N GLN A 154 11.13 -9.24 -20.63
CA GLN A 154 12.46 -8.86 -21.16
C GLN A 154 12.61 -9.15 -22.66
N LYS A 155 12.04 -10.26 -23.18
CA LYS A 155 12.05 -10.58 -24.61
C LYS A 155 11.31 -9.55 -25.47
N ASN A 156 10.31 -8.90 -24.90
CA ASN A 156 9.50 -7.90 -25.60
C ASN A 156 10.01 -6.45 -25.39
N VAL A 157 11.21 -6.26 -24.84
CA VAL A 157 11.88 -4.97 -24.78
C VAL A 157 12.42 -4.61 -26.16
N ILE A 158 12.08 -3.43 -26.64
CA ILE A 158 12.54 -2.90 -27.94
C ILE A 158 13.73 -1.99 -27.68
N SER A 159 14.92 -2.40 -28.13
CA SER A 159 16.13 -1.57 -28.06
C SER A 159 16.31 -0.85 -29.37
N ILE A 160 16.46 0.47 -29.34
CA ILE A 160 16.73 1.34 -30.49
C ILE A 160 17.90 2.25 -30.18
N GLU A 161 18.64 2.60 -31.24
CA GLU A 161 19.76 3.56 -31.16
C GLU A 161 19.79 4.46 -32.40
N GLU A 162 20.35 5.66 -32.25
CA GLU A 162 20.55 6.60 -33.35
C GLU A 162 21.45 5.98 -34.42
N GLY A 163 21.13 6.13 -35.71
CA GLY A 163 21.84 5.50 -36.83
C GLY A 163 21.45 4.04 -37.08
N GLN A 164 20.55 3.44 -36.29
CA GLN A 164 20.11 2.06 -36.49
C GLN A 164 19.25 1.91 -37.74
N THR A 165 19.61 0.91 -38.60
CA THR A 165 18.74 0.54 -39.71
C THR A 165 17.52 -0.25 -39.23
N LEU A 166 16.36 0.37 -39.20
CA LEU A 166 15.11 -0.21 -38.79
C LEU A 166 13.94 0.41 -39.57
N THR A 167 13.18 -0.41 -40.30
CA THR A 167 12.03 0.14 -41.02
C THR A 167 10.92 0.57 -40.08
N ARG A 168 10.28 1.71 -40.38
CA ARG A 168 9.15 2.24 -39.60
C ARG A 168 8.06 1.19 -39.38
N THR A 169 7.72 0.41 -40.43
CA THR A 169 6.71 -0.64 -40.34
C THR A 169 7.10 -1.73 -39.32
N LYS A 170 8.37 -2.18 -39.35
CA LYS A 170 8.88 -3.18 -38.39
C LYS A 170 8.84 -2.62 -36.96
N PHE A 171 9.22 -1.38 -36.79
CA PHE A 171 9.17 -0.72 -35.47
C PHE A 171 7.74 -0.63 -34.92
N MET A 172 6.76 -0.23 -35.77
CA MET A 172 5.35 -0.23 -35.36
C MET A 172 4.84 -1.63 -34.99
N HIS A 173 5.25 -2.68 -35.72
CA HIS A 173 4.90 -4.04 -35.34
C HIS A 173 5.48 -4.45 -33.99
N GLN A 174 6.72 -4.09 -33.71
CA GLN A 174 7.34 -4.33 -32.41
C GLN A 174 6.59 -3.61 -31.28
N LEU A 175 6.16 -2.35 -31.48
CA LEU A 175 5.36 -1.61 -30.52
C LEU A 175 4.04 -2.31 -30.21
N VAL A 176 3.33 -2.77 -31.26
CA VAL A 176 2.06 -3.52 -31.08
C VAL A 176 2.30 -4.85 -30.35
N GLN A 177 3.37 -5.58 -30.68
CA GLN A 177 3.75 -6.80 -29.95
C GLN A 177 4.08 -6.54 -28.49
N SER A 178 4.63 -5.36 -28.16
CA SER A 178 4.88 -4.91 -26.80
C SER A 178 3.66 -4.23 -26.16
N LEU A 179 2.46 -4.48 -26.71
CA LEU A 179 1.15 -4.03 -26.21
C LEU A 179 0.92 -2.52 -26.26
N TYR A 180 1.64 -1.77 -27.09
CA TYR A 180 1.32 -0.37 -27.37
C TYR A 180 0.16 -0.27 -28.36
N ALA A 181 -0.83 0.56 -28.05
CA ALA A 181 -1.96 0.83 -28.94
C ALA A 181 -1.69 2.03 -29.85
N ARG A 182 -1.99 1.89 -31.17
CA ARG A 182 -1.92 3.03 -32.08
C ARG A 182 -3.12 3.95 -31.87
N THR A 183 -2.89 5.22 -31.70
CA THR A 183 -3.95 6.23 -31.55
C THR A 183 -3.85 7.35 -32.58
N THR A 184 -5.00 7.91 -32.93
CA THR A 184 -5.15 9.17 -33.70
C THR A 184 -5.88 10.25 -32.90
N ALA A 185 -6.37 9.89 -31.70
CA ALA A 185 -7.10 10.75 -30.79
C ALA A 185 -6.23 11.09 -29.56
N ASP A 186 -6.69 10.72 -28.37
CA ASP A 186 -5.99 11.01 -27.13
C ASP A 186 -4.66 10.26 -27.02
N PHE A 187 -3.60 10.97 -26.71
CA PHE A 187 -2.27 10.43 -26.53
C PHE A 187 -2.02 10.14 -25.06
N LEU A 188 -2.37 8.92 -24.66
CA LEU A 188 -2.30 8.42 -23.28
C LEU A 188 -1.12 7.45 -23.12
N HIS A 189 -0.80 7.09 -21.86
CA HIS A 189 0.19 6.08 -21.54
C HIS A 189 -0.12 4.76 -22.26
N GLY A 190 0.94 4.06 -22.73
CA GLY A 190 0.79 2.83 -23.51
C GLY A 190 0.35 3.04 -24.97
N ASN A 191 0.27 4.28 -25.46
CA ASN A 191 -0.10 4.60 -26.83
C ASN A 191 1.08 5.09 -27.67
N PHE A 192 0.99 4.90 -28.99
CA PHE A 192 1.85 5.57 -29.95
C PHE A 192 1.04 6.20 -31.08
N ARG A 193 1.59 7.25 -31.67
CA ARG A 193 1.00 7.93 -32.83
C ARG A 193 2.04 8.16 -33.91
N VAL A 194 1.60 8.20 -35.17
CA VAL A 194 2.46 8.32 -36.35
C VAL A 194 2.10 9.60 -37.10
N LYS A 195 3.08 10.45 -37.34
CA LYS A 195 2.95 11.69 -38.09
C LYS A 195 4.09 11.77 -39.14
N GLY A 196 3.81 11.40 -40.39
CA GLY A 196 4.85 11.35 -41.42
C GLY A 196 5.97 10.34 -41.07
N ASP A 197 7.19 10.80 -40.96
CA ASP A 197 8.37 10.00 -40.62
C ASP A 197 8.70 10.04 -39.13
N VAL A 198 7.77 10.51 -38.30
CA VAL A 198 7.91 10.64 -36.86
C VAL A 198 6.93 9.70 -36.15
N ILE A 199 7.43 9.00 -35.14
CA ILE A 199 6.63 8.17 -34.24
C ILE A 199 6.79 8.71 -32.82
N ASP A 200 5.70 9.20 -32.26
CA ASP A 200 5.61 9.58 -30.85
C ASP A 200 5.08 8.40 -30.04
N ILE A 201 5.74 8.07 -28.95
CA ILE A 201 5.40 6.94 -28.05
C ILE A 201 5.24 7.50 -26.65
N PHE A 202 4.16 7.12 -25.95
CA PHE A 202 4.00 7.44 -24.55
C PHE A 202 4.16 6.15 -23.72
N PRO A 203 5.36 5.90 -23.15
CA PRO A 203 5.60 4.67 -22.41
C PRO A 203 4.67 4.55 -21.21
N GLY A 204 4.21 3.32 -20.92
CA GLY A 204 3.36 3.05 -19.77
C GLY A 204 4.05 3.28 -18.41
N TYR A 205 5.38 3.38 -18.39
CA TYR A 205 6.21 3.52 -17.19
C TYR A 205 6.85 4.91 -17.03
N SER A 206 6.69 5.81 -17.99
CA SER A 206 7.35 7.14 -18.00
C SER A 206 6.35 8.28 -17.94
N GLU A 207 6.72 9.38 -17.32
CA GLU A 207 5.95 10.63 -17.34
C GLU A 207 6.16 11.42 -18.63
N THR A 208 7.28 11.17 -19.33
CA THR A 208 7.65 11.89 -20.55
C THR A 208 7.50 10.99 -21.77
N PRO A 209 6.81 11.44 -22.81
CA PRO A 209 6.75 10.75 -24.09
C PRO A 209 8.08 10.84 -24.84
N ILE A 210 8.27 9.88 -25.75
CA ILE A 210 9.44 9.71 -26.60
C ILE A 210 9.06 9.96 -28.04
N ARG A 211 9.92 10.63 -28.78
CA ARG A 211 9.79 10.89 -30.22
C ARG A 211 10.96 10.25 -30.97
N VAL A 212 10.62 9.45 -31.97
CA VAL A 212 11.59 8.79 -32.85
C VAL A 212 11.41 9.33 -34.27
N HIS A 213 12.47 9.93 -34.80
CA HIS A 213 12.52 10.46 -36.17
C HIS A 213 13.17 9.43 -37.09
N PHE A 214 12.56 9.20 -38.23
CA PHE A 214 13.08 8.29 -39.27
C PHE A 214 13.50 9.07 -40.51
N PHE A 215 14.65 8.72 -41.05
CA PHE A 215 15.06 9.10 -42.40
C PHE A 215 15.15 7.83 -43.26
N GLY A 216 14.11 7.62 -44.10
CA GLY A 216 13.98 6.37 -44.85
C GLY A 216 13.80 5.14 -43.93
N ASN A 217 14.84 4.29 -43.88
CA ASN A 217 14.87 3.08 -43.07
C ASN A 217 15.87 3.18 -41.89
N GLU A 218 16.27 4.38 -41.52
CA GLU A 218 17.21 4.63 -40.43
C GLU A 218 16.59 5.51 -39.37
N ILE A 219 16.94 5.28 -38.11
CA ILE A 219 16.56 6.14 -37.00
C ILE A 219 17.52 7.33 -36.97
N GLU A 220 17.02 8.53 -37.32
CA GLU A 220 17.82 9.75 -37.37
C GLU A 220 18.03 10.39 -36.01
N LEU A 221 16.98 10.37 -35.15
CA LEU A 221 17.02 11.04 -33.86
C LEU A 221 16.01 10.39 -32.89
N ILE A 222 16.43 10.27 -31.63
CA ILE A 222 15.56 9.88 -30.52
C ILE A 222 15.55 11.00 -29.50
N GLU A 223 14.36 11.47 -29.09
CA GLU A 223 14.23 12.54 -28.10
C GLU A 223 13.06 12.30 -27.13
N SER A 224 13.22 12.73 -25.89
CA SER A 224 12.10 12.91 -24.97
C SER A 224 11.55 14.34 -25.13
N PHE A 225 10.23 14.50 -24.98
CA PHE A 225 9.61 15.80 -25.14
C PHE A 225 8.50 16.03 -24.10
N ASP A 226 8.24 17.29 -23.83
CA ASP A 226 7.14 17.70 -22.94
C ASP A 226 5.81 17.59 -23.68
N ARG A 227 4.83 16.92 -23.07
CA ARG A 227 3.54 16.60 -23.69
C ARG A 227 2.72 17.87 -24.04
N GLU A 228 2.76 18.90 -23.17
CA GLU A 228 1.94 20.09 -23.29
C GLU A 228 2.57 21.11 -24.23
N THR A 229 3.87 21.38 -24.04
CA THR A 229 4.59 22.39 -24.82
C THR A 229 5.19 21.84 -26.11
N ASN A 230 5.24 20.51 -26.27
CA ASN A 230 5.86 19.79 -27.38
C ASN A 230 7.35 20.11 -27.59
N LYS A 231 8.02 20.62 -26.54
CA LYS A 231 9.44 20.96 -26.58
C LYS A 231 10.29 19.75 -26.21
N THR A 232 11.42 19.58 -26.92
CA THR A 232 12.42 18.59 -26.57
C THR A 232 12.98 18.85 -25.18
N ILE A 233 13.00 17.80 -24.35
CA ILE A 233 13.62 17.81 -23.02
C ILE A 233 15.05 17.34 -23.13
N GLU A 234 15.26 16.16 -23.77
CA GLU A 234 16.55 15.51 -23.86
C GLU A 234 16.68 14.73 -25.18
N ARG A 235 17.90 14.67 -25.74
CA ARG A 235 18.24 13.77 -26.86
C ARG A 235 18.89 12.50 -26.31
N LEU A 236 18.55 11.36 -26.90
CA LEU A 236 18.96 10.04 -26.43
C LEU A 236 19.68 9.29 -27.57
N ASP A 237 20.91 8.89 -27.34
CA ASP A 237 21.67 8.09 -28.33
C ASP A 237 21.10 6.66 -28.42
N LYS A 238 20.59 6.13 -27.30
CA LYS A 238 20.04 4.80 -27.18
C LYS A 238 18.87 4.76 -26.21
N LEU A 239 17.86 3.95 -26.53
CA LEU A 239 16.67 3.79 -25.70
C LEU A 239 16.20 2.33 -25.66
N ASN A 240 15.81 1.86 -24.47
CA ASN A 240 15.05 0.64 -24.29
C ASN A 240 13.59 0.99 -24.02
N ILE A 241 12.69 0.51 -24.88
CA ILE A 241 11.24 0.67 -24.72
C ILE A 241 10.70 -0.62 -24.13
N TYR A 242 10.20 -0.55 -22.91
CA TYR A 242 9.61 -1.68 -22.20
C TYR A 242 8.15 -1.87 -22.59
N PRO A 243 7.58 -3.09 -22.46
CA PRO A 243 6.17 -3.34 -22.74
C PRO A 243 5.22 -2.40 -22.00
N ALA A 244 4.09 -2.09 -22.64
CA ALA A 244 3.08 -1.21 -22.05
C ALA A 244 2.25 -1.88 -20.94
N ASN A 245 2.36 -3.21 -20.76
CA ASN A 245 1.69 -3.97 -19.71
C ASN A 245 2.61 -5.06 -19.15
N MET A 246 2.47 -5.36 -17.85
CA MET A 246 3.25 -6.40 -17.18
C MET A 246 2.92 -7.83 -17.67
N PHE A 247 1.73 -8.06 -18.19
CA PHE A 247 1.24 -9.36 -18.67
C PHE A 247 1.42 -9.52 -20.18
N VAL A 248 2.61 -9.15 -20.71
CA VAL A 248 2.94 -9.37 -22.11
C VAL A 248 3.22 -10.84 -22.37
N THR A 249 2.63 -11.39 -23.45
CA THR A 249 2.80 -12.78 -23.86
C THR A 249 2.98 -12.82 -25.38
N SER A 250 3.96 -13.60 -25.86
CA SER A 250 4.17 -13.76 -27.31
C SER A 250 2.98 -14.47 -27.99
N PRO A 251 2.68 -14.17 -29.26
CA PRO A 251 1.56 -14.76 -29.98
C PRO A 251 1.57 -16.29 -29.98
N ASP A 252 2.74 -16.91 -30.12
CA ASP A 252 2.90 -18.36 -30.11
C ASP A 252 2.54 -18.98 -28.76
N VAL A 253 2.95 -18.34 -27.68
CA VAL A 253 2.61 -18.75 -26.29
C VAL A 253 1.12 -18.58 -26.05
N LEU A 254 0.50 -17.50 -26.54
CA LEU A 254 -0.93 -17.26 -26.42
C LEU A 254 -1.75 -18.34 -27.14
N GLN A 255 -1.38 -18.70 -28.36
CA GLN A 255 -2.05 -19.77 -29.12
C GLN A 255 -1.91 -21.15 -28.46
N ALA A 256 -0.76 -21.42 -27.86
CA ALA A 256 -0.56 -22.65 -27.09
C ALA A 256 -1.40 -22.65 -25.80
N ALA A 257 -1.46 -21.51 -25.09
CA ALA A 257 -2.28 -21.34 -23.89
C ALA A 257 -3.77 -21.56 -24.17
N ILE A 258 -4.31 -21.02 -25.29
CA ILE A 258 -5.69 -21.24 -25.70
C ILE A 258 -6.01 -22.73 -25.87
N ARG A 259 -5.10 -23.48 -26.51
CA ARG A 259 -5.28 -24.95 -26.68
C ARG A 259 -5.27 -25.68 -25.35
N ASP A 260 -4.31 -25.37 -24.48
CA ASP A 260 -4.20 -26.01 -23.16
C ASP A 260 -5.44 -25.70 -22.28
N ILE A 261 -5.99 -24.48 -22.36
CA ILE A 261 -7.22 -24.08 -21.66
C ILE A 261 -8.42 -24.91 -22.19
N GLN A 262 -8.53 -25.10 -23.51
CA GLN A 262 -9.61 -25.91 -24.12
C GLN A 262 -9.51 -27.38 -23.71
N ASP A 263 -8.31 -27.95 -23.70
CA ASP A 263 -8.08 -29.34 -23.30
C ASP A 263 -8.45 -29.56 -21.82
N ASP A 264 -8.07 -28.62 -20.94
CA ASP A 264 -8.40 -28.71 -19.51
C ASP A 264 -9.87 -28.42 -19.24
N LEU A 265 -10.53 -27.58 -20.06
CA LEU A 265 -11.99 -27.39 -20.02
C LEU A 265 -12.74 -28.68 -20.31
N VAL A 266 -12.38 -29.40 -21.38
CA VAL A 266 -13.01 -30.68 -21.72
C VAL A 266 -12.90 -31.69 -20.59
N LYS A 267 -11.68 -31.86 -20.06
CA LYS A 267 -11.44 -32.77 -18.92
C LYS A 267 -12.28 -32.42 -17.68
N GLN A 268 -12.39 -31.10 -17.38
CA GLN A 268 -13.14 -30.66 -16.19
C GLN A 268 -14.66 -30.82 -16.39
N ILE A 269 -15.19 -30.62 -17.62
CA ILE A 269 -16.59 -30.86 -17.96
C ILE A 269 -16.91 -32.37 -17.79
N GLU A 270 -16.06 -33.24 -18.34
CA GLU A 270 -16.21 -34.72 -18.20
C GLU A 270 -16.19 -35.12 -16.72
N PHE A 271 -15.29 -34.55 -15.94
CA PHE A 271 -15.24 -34.77 -14.49
C PHE A 271 -16.55 -34.36 -13.81
N PHE A 272 -17.07 -33.16 -14.05
CA PHE A 272 -18.31 -32.70 -13.44
C PHE A 272 -19.51 -33.55 -13.87
N GLN A 273 -19.58 -33.98 -15.11
CA GLN A 273 -20.63 -34.87 -15.60
C GLN A 273 -20.55 -36.25 -14.92
N SER A 274 -19.35 -36.78 -14.73
CA SER A 274 -19.14 -38.10 -14.09
C SER A 274 -19.57 -38.11 -12.63
N VAL A 275 -19.53 -36.97 -11.95
CA VAL A 275 -19.95 -36.83 -10.53
C VAL A 275 -21.36 -36.22 -10.38
N GLY A 276 -22.12 -36.05 -11.52
CA GLY A 276 -23.50 -35.58 -11.51
C GLY A 276 -23.67 -34.06 -11.37
N LYS A 277 -22.58 -33.27 -11.45
CA LYS A 277 -22.58 -31.80 -11.36
C LYS A 277 -22.82 -31.18 -12.73
N THR A 278 -24.00 -31.38 -13.32
CA THR A 278 -24.32 -30.91 -14.70
C THR A 278 -24.45 -29.40 -14.79
N LEU A 279 -24.94 -28.73 -13.75
CA LEU A 279 -25.06 -27.27 -13.71
C LEU A 279 -23.69 -26.60 -13.66
N GLU A 280 -22.78 -27.12 -12.85
CA GLU A 280 -21.40 -26.67 -12.75
C GLU A 280 -20.65 -26.86 -14.06
N ALA A 281 -20.85 -28.00 -14.74
CA ALA A 281 -20.28 -28.27 -16.06
C ALA A 281 -20.70 -27.23 -17.09
N LYS A 282 -22.01 -26.94 -17.19
CA LYS A 282 -22.54 -25.96 -18.12
C LYS A 282 -22.04 -24.54 -17.82
N ARG A 283 -22.04 -24.13 -16.55
CA ARG A 283 -21.55 -22.82 -16.15
C ARG A 283 -20.08 -22.63 -16.52
N LEU A 284 -19.25 -23.62 -16.24
CA LEU A 284 -17.84 -23.59 -16.56
C LEU A 284 -17.61 -23.50 -18.08
N GLU A 285 -18.37 -24.27 -18.86
CA GLU A 285 -18.29 -24.29 -20.31
C GLU A 285 -18.63 -22.92 -20.91
N GLU A 286 -19.77 -22.34 -20.51
CA GLU A 286 -20.24 -21.05 -21.00
C GLU A 286 -19.22 -19.94 -20.67
N ARG A 287 -18.76 -19.89 -19.39
CA ARG A 287 -17.81 -18.88 -18.94
C ARG A 287 -16.45 -18.98 -19.63
N THR A 288 -15.89 -20.18 -19.70
CA THR A 288 -14.56 -20.38 -20.27
C THR A 288 -14.56 -20.14 -21.78
N ASN A 289 -15.60 -20.53 -22.50
CA ASN A 289 -15.72 -20.26 -23.94
C ASN A 289 -15.82 -18.74 -24.20
N PHE A 290 -16.59 -18.01 -23.40
CA PHE A 290 -16.65 -16.55 -23.47
C PHE A 290 -15.28 -15.91 -23.22
N ASP A 291 -14.59 -16.32 -22.18
CA ASP A 291 -13.24 -15.81 -21.86
C ASP A 291 -12.25 -16.10 -23.00
N LEU A 292 -12.32 -17.30 -23.62
CA LEU A 292 -11.50 -17.68 -24.78
C LEU A 292 -11.77 -16.86 -26.03
N GLU A 293 -13.05 -16.53 -26.28
CA GLU A 293 -13.43 -15.63 -27.38
C GLU A 293 -12.83 -14.26 -27.20
N MET A 294 -12.97 -13.68 -26.00
CA MET A 294 -12.36 -12.38 -25.65
C MET A 294 -10.83 -12.40 -25.81
N ILE A 295 -10.16 -13.47 -25.36
CA ILE A 295 -8.71 -13.61 -25.51
C ILE A 295 -8.29 -13.67 -26.97
N ARG A 296 -9.07 -14.35 -27.86
CA ARG A 296 -8.76 -14.44 -29.28
C ARG A 296 -8.93 -13.11 -30.01
N GLU A 297 -10.02 -12.39 -29.71
CA GLU A 297 -10.36 -11.14 -30.41
C GLU A 297 -9.60 -9.93 -29.87
N LEU A 298 -9.43 -9.84 -28.54
CA LEU A 298 -8.86 -8.66 -27.86
C LEU A 298 -7.49 -8.91 -27.24
N GLY A 299 -7.03 -10.15 -27.18
CA GLY A 299 -5.82 -10.52 -26.43
C GLY A 299 -6.00 -10.51 -24.91
N TYR A 300 -7.20 -10.25 -24.40
CA TYR A 300 -7.50 -10.05 -22.98
C TYR A 300 -8.93 -10.50 -22.63
N CYS A 301 -9.15 -10.93 -21.39
CA CYS A 301 -10.50 -11.13 -20.82
C CYS A 301 -10.54 -10.66 -19.36
N SER A 302 -11.74 -10.40 -18.84
CA SER A 302 -11.93 -10.11 -17.41
C SER A 302 -11.53 -11.32 -16.56
N GLY A 303 -10.58 -11.13 -15.64
CA GLY A 303 -10.04 -12.22 -14.83
C GLY A 303 -8.99 -13.08 -15.53
N ILE A 304 -8.28 -12.52 -16.52
CA ILE A 304 -7.22 -13.20 -17.29
C ILE A 304 -6.14 -13.81 -16.36
N GLU A 305 -5.96 -13.25 -15.17
CA GLU A 305 -5.04 -13.78 -14.16
C GLU A 305 -5.37 -15.22 -13.72
N ASN A 306 -6.63 -15.67 -13.86
CA ASN A 306 -7.01 -17.06 -13.57
C ASN A 306 -6.44 -18.05 -14.60
N TYR A 307 -5.98 -17.54 -15.73
CA TYR A 307 -5.32 -18.30 -16.80
C TYR A 307 -3.79 -18.12 -16.81
N SER A 308 -3.22 -17.40 -15.83
CA SER A 308 -1.79 -17.07 -15.76
C SER A 308 -0.87 -18.28 -15.87
N ARG A 309 -1.26 -19.44 -15.30
CA ARG A 309 -0.50 -20.69 -15.42
C ARG A 309 -0.23 -21.09 -16.88
N TYR A 310 -1.24 -20.97 -17.75
CA TYR A 310 -1.12 -21.30 -19.16
C TYR A 310 -0.30 -20.26 -19.91
N LEU A 311 -0.51 -18.98 -19.61
CA LEU A 311 0.21 -17.85 -20.23
C LEU A 311 1.69 -17.84 -19.85
N ASP A 312 2.03 -18.27 -18.64
CA ASP A 312 3.41 -18.40 -18.15
C ASP A 312 4.06 -19.75 -18.52
N ARG A 313 3.33 -20.68 -19.13
CA ARG A 313 3.75 -22.06 -19.42
C ARG A 313 4.24 -22.81 -18.19
N ARG A 314 3.65 -22.55 -17.01
CA ARG A 314 4.00 -23.17 -15.74
C ARG A 314 3.31 -24.53 -15.55
N PRO A 315 3.96 -25.53 -14.96
CA PRO A 315 3.30 -26.77 -14.60
C PRO A 315 2.25 -26.57 -13.51
N PRO A 316 1.21 -27.43 -13.41
CA PRO A 316 0.22 -27.36 -12.35
C PRO A 316 0.84 -27.38 -10.95
N GLY A 317 0.31 -26.56 -10.03
CA GLY A 317 0.75 -26.44 -8.65
C GLY A 317 2.04 -25.61 -8.44
N SER A 318 2.69 -25.16 -9.51
CA SER A 318 3.88 -24.31 -9.39
C SER A 318 3.52 -22.92 -8.86
N ARG A 319 4.49 -22.27 -8.21
CA ARG A 319 4.32 -20.89 -7.77
C ARG A 319 4.23 -19.91 -8.95
N PRO A 320 3.47 -18.82 -8.83
CA PRO A 320 3.51 -17.74 -9.83
C PRO A 320 4.84 -16.97 -9.76
N PHE A 321 5.15 -16.26 -10.83
CA PHE A 321 6.18 -15.22 -10.79
C PHE A 321 5.65 -14.02 -9.99
N CYS A 322 6.51 -13.46 -9.14
CA CYS A 322 6.19 -12.28 -8.34
C CYS A 322 7.29 -11.22 -8.48
N LEU A 323 7.16 -10.08 -7.81
CA LEU A 323 8.14 -9.00 -7.91
C LEU A 323 9.56 -9.45 -7.56
N ILE A 324 9.72 -10.38 -6.63
CA ILE A 324 11.05 -10.87 -6.22
C ILE A 324 11.78 -11.55 -7.39
N ASP A 325 11.06 -12.15 -8.33
CA ASP A 325 11.67 -12.79 -9.52
C ASP A 325 12.30 -11.79 -10.52
N TYR A 326 11.99 -10.51 -10.38
CA TYR A 326 12.59 -9.43 -11.18
C TYR A 326 13.92 -8.91 -10.60
N PHE A 327 14.18 -9.22 -9.32
CA PHE A 327 15.43 -8.83 -8.67
C PHE A 327 16.61 -9.73 -9.10
N PRO A 328 17.85 -9.20 -9.11
CA PRO A 328 19.04 -10.04 -9.21
C PRO A 328 19.18 -10.91 -7.95
N LYS A 329 19.94 -12.00 -8.06
CA LYS A 329 20.06 -12.97 -6.94
C LYS A 329 20.69 -12.40 -5.67
N ASP A 330 21.52 -11.39 -5.81
CA ASP A 330 22.28 -10.75 -4.73
C ASP A 330 21.60 -9.48 -4.16
N PHE A 331 20.28 -9.44 -4.16
CA PHE A 331 19.52 -8.31 -3.60
C PHE A 331 19.41 -8.39 -2.07
N LEU A 332 19.22 -7.23 -1.45
CA LEU A 332 18.91 -7.08 -0.03
C LEU A 332 17.39 -6.94 0.17
N MET A 333 16.81 -7.70 1.10
CA MET A 333 15.43 -7.54 1.53
C MET A 333 15.39 -6.88 2.91
N VAL A 334 14.64 -5.81 3.05
CA VAL A 334 14.35 -5.16 4.33
C VAL A 334 12.87 -5.35 4.62
N ILE A 335 12.53 -6.00 5.72
CA ILE A 335 11.13 -6.21 6.12
C ILE A 335 10.82 -5.25 7.26
N ASP A 336 10.11 -4.16 6.94
CA ASP A 336 9.74 -3.15 7.93
C ASP A 336 8.52 -3.61 8.73
N GLU A 337 8.48 -3.20 10.00
CA GLU A 337 7.52 -3.67 11.01
C GLU A 337 7.31 -5.19 10.91
N SER A 338 8.44 -5.92 10.90
CA SER A 338 8.50 -7.36 10.58
C SER A 338 7.57 -8.21 11.45
N HIS A 339 7.40 -7.85 12.73
CA HIS A 339 6.48 -8.49 13.65
C HIS A 339 5.01 -8.51 13.18
N ALA A 340 4.64 -7.61 12.25
CA ALA A 340 3.33 -7.55 11.62
C ALA A 340 3.37 -8.06 10.18
N THR A 341 4.39 -7.69 9.42
CA THR A 341 4.56 -8.05 8.01
C THR A 341 4.71 -9.56 7.82
N VAL A 342 5.54 -10.23 8.62
CA VAL A 342 5.79 -11.68 8.50
C VAL A 342 4.54 -12.53 8.78
N PRO A 343 3.76 -12.31 9.87
CA PRO A 343 2.50 -13.01 10.07
C PRO A 343 1.48 -12.80 8.96
N GLN A 344 1.42 -11.60 8.39
CA GLN A 344 0.53 -11.29 7.26
C GLN A 344 0.90 -12.10 6.02
N VAL A 345 2.19 -12.15 5.65
CA VAL A 345 2.68 -12.98 4.55
C VAL A 345 2.31 -14.46 4.76
N ARG A 346 2.44 -14.96 5.99
CA ARG A 346 2.08 -16.34 6.34
C ARG A 346 0.59 -16.64 6.17
N ALA A 347 -0.28 -15.67 6.47
CA ALA A 347 -1.74 -15.84 6.41
C ALA A 347 -2.34 -15.72 5.00
N MET A 348 -1.67 -14.99 4.07
CA MET A 348 -2.24 -14.63 2.77
C MET A 348 -2.67 -15.84 1.92
N TYR A 349 -1.85 -16.88 1.86
CA TYR A 349 -2.12 -18.05 1.04
C TYR A 349 -3.39 -18.79 1.44
N GLY A 350 -3.62 -18.99 2.74
CA GLY A 350 -4.78 -19.75 3.24
C GLY A 350 -6.12 -19.11 2.88
N GLY A 351 -6.21 -17.79 3.03
CA GLY A 351 -7.43 -17.03 2.70
C GLY A 351 -7.76 -17.05 1.20
N ASP A 352 -6.75 -16.85 0.35
CA ASP A 352 -6.94 -16.89 -1.12
C ASP A 352 -7.33 -18.28 -1.60
N ARG A 353 -6.68 -19.32 -1.07
CA ARG A 353 -6.95 -20.71 -1.42
C ARG A 353 -8.39 -21.12 -1.12
N SER A 354 -8.88 -20.90 0.09
CA SER A 354 -10.23 -21.26 0.50
C SER A 354 -11.31 -20.63 -0.40
N ARG A 355 -11.12 -19.37 -0.78
CA ARG A 355 -12.02 -18.66 -1.69
C ARG A 355 -12.03 -19.31 -3.08
N LYS A 356 -10.87 -19.64 -3.64
CA LYS A 356 -10.73 -20.22 -4.98
C LYS A 356 -11.17 -21.68 -5.06
N GLU A 357 -10.99 -22.46 -4.00
CA GLU A 357 -11.54 -23.83 -3.92
C GLU A 357 -13.04 -23.83 -4.18
N ASN A 358 -13.80 -22.92 -3.56
CA ASN A 358 -15.23 -22.79 -3.83
C ASN A 358 -15.52 -22.41 -5.29
N LEU A 359 -14.78 -21.48 -5.89
CA LEU A 359 -14.99 -21.10 -7.30
C LEU A 359 -14.75 -22.26 -8.27
N VAL A 360 -13.75 -23.08 -8.01
CA VAL A 360 -13.44 -24.26 -8.83
C VAL A 360 -14.45 -25.36 -8.59
N GLU A 361 -14.79 -25.69 -7.34
CA GLU A 361 -15.70 -26.78 -6.99
C GLU A 361 -17.12 -26.57 -7.54
N TYR A 362 -17.57 -25.30 -7.62
CA TYR A 362 -18.90 -24.93 -8.09
C TYR A 362 -18.92 -24.45 -9.55
N GLY A 363 -17.87 -24.71 -10.34
CA GLY A 363 -17.83 -24.51 -11.78
C GLY A 363 -17.77 -23.05 -12.24
N PHE A 364 -17.27 -22.13 -11.41
CA PHE A 364 -17.06 -20.74 -11.80
C PHE A 364 -15.70 -20.53 -12.48
N ARG A 365 -14.69 -21.34 -12.13
CA ARG A 365 -13.32 -21.26 -12.67
C ARG A 365 -12.73 -22.64 -12.89
N LEU A 366 -11.77 -22.71 -13.86
CA LEU A 366 -10.95 -23.91 -14.06
C LEU A 366 -10.01 -24.15 -12.87
N PRO A 367 -9.56 -25.39 -12.62
CA PRO A 367 -8.58 -25.71 -11.58
C PRO A 367 -7.30 -24.88 -11.64
N ALA A 368 -6.90 -24.41 -12.84
CA ALA A 368 -5.75 -23.52 -13.03
C ALA A 368 -5.84 -22.18 -12.26
N ALA A 369 -7.05 -21.73 -11.94
CA ALA A 369 -7.25 -20.52 -11.12
C ALA A 369 -6.62 -20.65 -9.73
N MET A 370 -6.46 -21.88 -9.21
CA MET A 370 -5.78 -22.15 -7.95
C MET A 370 -4.28 -21.82 -7.98
N ASP A 371 -3.67 -21.78 -9.18
CA ASP A 371 -2.24 -21.48 -9.37
C ASP A 371 -1.97 -19.97 -9.55
N ASN A 372 -3.01 -19.15 -9.65
CA ASN A 372 -2.93 -17.70 -9.51
C ASN A 372 -3.11 -17.33 -8.01
N ARG A 373 -2.06 -17.32 -7.26
CA ARG A 373 -2.08 -17.23 -5.80
C ARG A 373 -0.90 -16.42 -5.27
N PRO A 374 -0.98 -15.90 -4.03
CA PRO A 374 0.22 -15.40 -3.39
C PRO A 374 1.21 -16.55 -3.13
N LEU A 375 2.46 -16.20 -2.89
CA LEU A 375 3.46 -17.18 -2.46
C LEU A 375 3.01 -17.89 -1.17
N LYS A 376 3.33 -19.17 -1.07
CA LYS A 376 3.36 -19.84 0.23
C LYS A 376 4.51 -19.29 1.06
N PHE A 377 4.42 -19.40 2.37
CA PHE A 377 5.44 -18.85 3.25
C PHE A 377 6.83 -19.45 3.00
N GLU A 378 6.91 -20.76 2.77
CA GLU A 378 8.15 -21.48 2.46
C GLU A 378 8.74 -21.05 1.10
N GLU A 379 7.89 -20.74 0.12
CA GLU A 379 8.31 -20.21 -1.17
C GLU A 379 8.88 -18.79 -1.03
N PHE A 380 8.27 -17.97 -0.19
CA PHE A 380 8.77 -16.65 0.16
C PHE A 380 10.14 -16.73 0.86
N GLU A 381 10.32 -17.63 1.82
CA GLU A 381 11.62 -17.83 2.48
C GLU A 381 12.70 -18.32 1.51
N ALA A 382 12.33 -19.19 0.56
CA ALA A 382 13.26 -19.74 -0.43
C ALA A 382 13.79 -18.69 -1.44
N LEU A 383 13.01 -17.63 -1.69
CA LEU A 383 13.39 -16.54 -2.59
C LEU A 383 14.28 -15.48 -1.92
N GLN A 384 14.43 -15.50 -0.61
CA GLN A 384 15.22 -14.55 0.14
C GLN A 384 16.71 -14.83 -0.03
N ASN A 385 17.49 -13.78 -0.33
CA ASN A 385 18.95 -13.81 -0.27
C ASN A 385 19.42 -13.38 1.13
N GLN A 386 19.58 -12.09 1.38
CA GLN A 386 19.89 -11.52 2.70
C GLN A 386 18.73 -10.67 3.17
N VAL A 387 18.38 -10.76 4.47
CA VAL A 387 17.21 -10.11 5.04
C VAL A 387 17.58 -9.33 6.30
N ILE A 388 17.14 -8.08 6.37
CA ILE A 388 17.12 -7.29 7.60
C ILE A 388 15.66 -7.17 8.06
N TYR A 389 15.35 -7.74 9.21
CA TYR A 389 14.09 -7.51 9.91
C TYR A 389 14.18 -6.22 10.71
N VAL A 390 13.24 -5.31 10.49
CA VAL A 390 13.20 -4.03 11.20
C VAL A 390 11.94 -3.97 12.05
N SER A 391 12.10 -3.77 13.36
CA SER A 391 10.95 -3.68 14.28
C SER A 391 11.33 -2.96 15.57
N ALA A 392 10.36 -2.27 16.19
CA ALA A 392 10.50 -1.78 17.56
C ALA A 392 10.26 -2.89 18.60
N THR A 393 9.60 -3.98 18.20
CA THR A 393 9.21 -5.13 19.03
C THR A 393 9.33 -6.42 18.21
N PRO A 394 10.54 -6.90 17.90
CA PRO A 394 10.75 -8.12 17.14
C PRO A 394 9.98 -9.32 17.71
N ALA A 395 9.52 -10.21 16.84
CA ALA A 395 8.83 -11.43 17.24
C ALA A 395 9.80 -12.61 17.38
N ASP A 396 9.32 -13.71 17.95
CA ASP A 396 10.11 -14.94 18.14
C ASP A 396 10.66 -15.48 16.82
N TYR A 397 9.92 -15.31 15.72
CA TYR A 397 10.36 -15.75 14.41
C TYR A 397 11.65 -15.05 13.96
N GLU A 398 11.68 -13.70 14.02
CA GLU A 398 12.85 -12.92 13.63
C GLU A 398 14.05 -13.25 14.55
N LEU A 399 13.81 -13.33 15.85
CA LEU A 399 14.85 -13.67 16.83
C LEU A 399 15.41 -15.08 16.62
N GLN A 400 14.55 -16.07 16.31
CA GLN A 400 15.00 -17.41 15.96
C GLN A 400 15.85 -17.44 14.69
N LYS A 401 15.46 -16.67 13.65
CA LYS A 401 16.20 -16.60 12.39
C LYS A 401 17.59 -16.00 12.53
N CYS A 402 17.78 -15.04 13.42
CA CYS A 402 19.09 -14.42 13.70
C CYS A 402 19.82 -15.02 14.93
N GLY A 403 19.40 -16.19 15.41
CA GLY A 403 20.05 -16.89 16.53
C GLY A 403 19.97 -16.14 17.87
N GLY A 404 18.98 -15.26 18.04
CA GLY A 404 18.80 -14.44 19.25
C GLY A 404 19.65 -13.18 19.28
N VAL A 405 20.50 -12.95 18.28
CA VAL A 405 21.35 -11.74 18.19
C VAL A 405 20.63 -10.68 17.39
N TYR A 406 20.54 -9.47 17.93
CA TYR A 406 19.94 -8.33 17.22
C TYR A 406 20.77 -7.07 17.42
N VAL A 407 20.65 -6.15 16.47
CA VAL A 407 21.26 -4.82 16.51
C VAL A 407 20.29 -3.88 17.19
N GLU A 408 20.71 -3.20 18.25
CA GLU A 408 19.87 -2.31 19.02
C GLU A 408 20.02 -0.84 18.59
N GLN A 409 18.89 -0.15 18.39
CA GLN A 409 18.84 1.28 18.07
C GLN A 409 17.73 1.94 18.88
N VAL A 410 17.99 2.27 20.12
CA VAL A 410 17.00 2.82 21.07
C VAL A 410 17.20 4.31 21.34
N ILE A 411 18.34 4.89 21.00
CA ILE A 411 18.60 6.31 21.17
C ILE A 411 17.93 7.12 20.07
N ARG A 412 17.10 8.11 20.47
CA ARG A 412 16.50 9.09 19.56
C ARG A 412 17.41 10.30 19.42
N PRO A 413 17.79 10.71 18.21
CA PRO A 413 18.59 11.91 17.97
C PRO A 413 17.98 13.19 18.56
N THR A 414 16.65 13.25 18.68
CA THR A 414 15.91 14.38 19.27
C THR A 414 16.02 14.50 20.78
N GLY A 415 16.58 13.49 21.45
CA GLY A 415 16.66 13.42 22.90
C GLY A 415 15.35 13.07 23.61
N LEU A 416 14.24 12.86 22.88
CA LEU A 416 12.94 12.53 23.48
C LEU A 416 12.98 11.20 24.24
N LEU A 417 12.43 11.22 25.45
CA LEU A 417 12.39 10.07 26.34
C LEU A 417 11.20 9.16 26.03
N ASP A 418 11.32 7.86 26.33
CA ASP A 418 10.15 6.99 26.41
C ASP A 418 9.19 7.48 27.51
N PRO A 419 7.86 7.31 27.33
CA PRO A 419 6.88 7.80 28.27
C PRO A 419 7.00 7.12 29.64
N LYS A 420 6.71 7.85 30.70
CA LYS A 420 6.58 7.29 32.05
C LYS A 420 5.29 6.49 32.12
N ILE A 421 5.37 5.22 32.55
CA ILE A 421 4.21 4.36 32.76
C ILE A 421 3.75 4.43 34.21
N GLU A 422 2.46 4.68 34.41
CA GLU A 422 1.79 4.62 35.70
C GLU A 422 0.77 3.50 35.68
N VAL A 423 0.72 2.70 36.76
CA VAL A 423 -0.32 1.68 36.94
C VAL A 423 -1.29 2.18 37.98
N ARG A 424 -2.58 2.26 37.61
CA ARG A 424 -3.66 2.71 38.48
C ARG A 424 -4.76 1.64 38.61
N PRO A 425 -5.52 1.60 39.72
CA PRO A 425 -6.59 0.61 39.89
C PRO A 425 -7.65 0.69 38.80
N SER A 426 -8.22 -0.45 38.38
CA SER A 426 -9.34 -0.50 37.44
C SER A 426 -10.64 0.07 38.02
N LYS A 427 -10.78 0.06 39.34
CA LYS A 427 -11.92 0.65 40.01
C LYS A 427 -11.94 2.17 39.80
N ASN A 428 -13.08 2.70 39.28
CA ASN A 428 -13.27 4.10 38.91
C ASN A 428 -12.33 4.59 37.80
N GLN A 429 -11.81 3.68 36.94
CA GLN A 429 -10.88 4.02 35.85
C GLN A 429 -11.45 5.09 34.88
N ILE A 430 -12.77 5.18 34.72
CA ILE A 430 -13.39 6.13 33.79
C ILE A 430 -13.40 7.54 34.37
N ASP A 431 -13.66 7.69 35.69
CA ASP A 431 -13.65 8.98 36.34
C ASP A 431 -12.23 9.55 36.44
N ASP A 432 -11.25 8.71 36.78
CA ASP A 432 -9.82 9.06 36.79
C ASP A 432 -9.33 9.43 35.38
N LEU A 433 -9.74 8.66 34.37
CA LEU A 433 -9.43 8.97 32.96
C LEU A 433 -10.00 10.32 32.53
N LEU A 434 -11.24 10.65 32.93
CA LEU A 434 -11.88 11.93 32.58
C LEU A 434 -11.10 13.11 33.19
N GLU A 435 -10.63 13.00 34.44
CA GLU A 435 -9.80 14.02 35.08
C GLU A 435 -8.49 14.21 34.34
N GLU A 436 -7.83 13.12 33.91
CA GLU A 436 -6.58 13.18 33.16
C GLU A 436 -6.77 13.74 31.74
N ILE A 437 -7.91 13.44 31.09
CA ILE A 437 -8.28 14.04 29.81
C ILE A 437 -8.44 15.55 29.95
N GLN A 438 -9.14 16.03 30.99
CA GLN A 438 -9.33 17.46 31.21
C GLN A 438 -8.00 18.21 31.36
N LYS A 439 -7.05 17.65 32.13
CA LYS A 439 -5.70 18.22 32.26
C LYS A 439 -4.98 18.32 30.89
N CYS A 440 -5.05 17.28 30.06
CA CYS A 440 -4.45 17.31 28.72
C CYS A 440 -5.12 18.33 27.78
N VAL A 441 -6.44 18.46 27.86
CA VAL A 441 -7.21 19.43 27.04
C VAL A 441 -6.86 20.87 27.43
N GLU A 442 -6.69 21.16 28.71
CA GLU A 442 -6.27 22.48 29.20
C GLU A 442 -4.88 22.88 28.67
N GLU A 443 -4.00 21.90 28.42
CA GLU A 443 -2.66 22.09 27.86
C GLU A 443 -2.63 21.98 26.31
N ASP A 444 -3.77 21.92 25.63
CA ASP A 444 -3.92 21.71 24.17
C ASP A 444 -3.21 20.45 23.66
N GLN A 445 -3.21 19.40 24.48
CA GLN A 445 -2.61 18.10 24.16
C GLN A 445 -3.67 17.09 23.77
N ARG A 446 -3.25 15.97 23.14
CA ARG A 446 -4.16 14.92 22.65
C ARG A 446 -3.99 13.63 23.44
N VAL A 447 -5.09 12.88 23.56
CA VAL A 447 -5.17 11.65 24.33
C VAL A 447 -5.59 10.48 23.46
N LEU A 448 -4.91 9.34 23.64
CA LEU A 448 -5.28 8.06 23.04
C LEU A 448 -5.79 7.10 24.11
N VAL A 449 -6.95 6.50 23.89
CA VAL A 449 -7.55 5.55 24.82
C VAL A 449 -7.78 4.21 24.14
N THR A 450 -7.22 3.13 24.68
CA THR A 450 -7.43 1.78 24.16
C THR A 450 -8.38 0.98 25.03
N THR A 451 -9.40 0.38 24.41
CA THR A 451 -10.38 -0.50 25.03
C THR A 451 -10.22 -1.95 24.55
N LEU A 452 -10.93 -2.88 25.16
CA LEU A 452 -10.88 -4.31 24.78
C LEU A 452 -11.88 -4.68 23.68
N THR A 453 -13.00 -3.96 23.57
CA THR A 453 -14.06 -4.29 22.63
C THR A 453 -14.61 -3.05 21.93
N LYS A 454 -15.16 -3.24 20.72
CA LYS A 454 -15.87 -2.18 19.97
C LYS A 454 -16.98 -1.56 20.80
N ARG A 455 -17.80 -2.38 21.48
CA ARG A 455 -18.90 -1.91 22.31
C ARG A 455 -18.42 -1.00 23.45
N MET A 456 -17.31 -1.38 24.11
CA MET A 456 -16.72 -0.55 25.16
C MET A 456 -16.23 0.79 24.62
N ALA A 457 -15.63 0.81 23.42
CA ALA A 457 -15.20 2.05 22.76
C ALA A 457 -16.39 2.97 22.45
N GLU A 458 -17.47 2.41 21.92
CA GLU A 458 -18.71 3.16 21.61
C GLU A 458 -19.38 3.71 22.87
N GLU A 459 -19.51 2.89 23.92
CA GLU A 459 -20.11 3.30 25.20
C GLU A 459 -19.27 4.40 25.88
N LEU A 460 -17.94 4.27 25.87
CA LEU A 460 -17.02 5.26 26.39
C LEU A 460 -17.12 6.58 25.59
N THR A 461 -17.17 6.52 24.27
CA THR A 461 -17.34 7.70 23.43
C THR A 461 -18.64 8.44 23.75
N LYS A 462 -19.76 7.71 23.87
CA LYS A 462 -21.06 8.30 24.26
C LYS A 462 -21.00 8.95 25.64
N TYR A 463 -20.30 8.33 26.59
CA TYR A 463 -20.13 8.88 27.94
C TYR A 463 -19.31 10.17 27.92
N LEU A 464 -18.12 10.17 27.27
CA LEU A 464 -17.24 11.33 27.19
C LEU A 464 -17.90 12.49 26.42
N THR A 465 -18.66 12.20 25.36
CA THR A 465 -19.43 13.23 24.63
C THR A 465 -20.48 13.89 25.53
N LYS A 466 -21.16 13.14 26.41
CA LYS A 466 -22.10 13.70 27.40
C LYS A 466 -21.41 14.60 28.44
N MET A 467 -20.13 14.36 28.69
CA MET A 467 -19.27 15.16 29.55
C MET A 467 -18.59 16.31 28.81
N GLU A 468 -19.07 16.65 27.61
CA GLU A 468 -18.58 17.74 26.73
C GLU A 468 -17.13 17.58 26.27
N VAL A 469 -16.58 16.36 26.32
CA VAL A 469 -15.26 16.06 25.78
C VAL A 469 -15.36 15.83 24.28
N ARG A 470 -14.55 16.54 23.49
CA ARG A 470 -14.45 16.35 22.05
C ARG A 470 -13.70 15.05 21.75
N CYS A 471 -14.42 13.98 21.45
CA CYS A 471 -13.82 12.66 21.20
C CYS A 471 -14.39 11.99 19.95
N ARG A 472 -13.58 11.12 19.36
CA ARG A 472 -13.99 10.19 18.30
C ARG A 472 -13.54 8.77 18.63
N TYR A 473 -14.24 7.76 18.08
CA TYR A 473 -13.77 6.38 18.15
C TYR A 473 -13.47 5.85 16.75
N VAL A 474 -12.52 4.92 16.69
CA VAL A 474 -12.14 4.21 15.46
C VAL A 474 -12.26 2.71 15.68
N HIS A 475 -12.88 2.02 14.73
CA HIS A 475 -13.00 0.56 14.71
C HIS A 475 -12.38 -0.06 13.45
N SER A 476 -12.35 -1.40 13.37
CA SER A 476 -11.73 -2.14 12.27
C SER A 476 -12.37 -1.92 10.90
N ASP A 477 -13.64 -1.48 10.90
CA ASP A 477 -14.46 -1.37 9.69
C ASP A 477 -14.39 0.05 9.07
N VAL A 478 -13.66 0.97 9.71
CA VAL A 478 -13.37 2.31 9.17
C VAL A 478 -12.39 2.17 8.02
N ASP A 479 -12.74 2.76 6.87
CA ASP A 479 -11.90 2.75 5.68
C ASP A 479 -10.54 3.43 5.91
N THR A 480 -9.56 3.07 5.09
CA THR A 480 -8.18 3.58 5.22
C THR A 480 -8.12 5.11 5.07
N LEU A 481 -8.92 5.67 4.16
CA LEU A 481 -8.97 7.12 3.92
C LEU A 481 -9.62 7.86 5.09
N GLU A 482 -10.78 7.39 5.54
CA GLU A 482 -11.47 7.93 6.71
C GLU A 482 -10.58 7.87 7.96
N ARG A 483 -9.80 6.79 8.14
CA ARG A 483 -8.82 6.69 9.23
C ARG A 483 -7.74 7.77 9.15
N ILE A 484 -7.24 8.07 7.95
CA ILE A 484 -6.25 9.13 7.74
C ILE A 484 -6.85 10.50 8.08
N GLU A 485 -8.08 10.76 7.66
CA GLU A 485 -8.81 12.00 7.99
C GLU A 485 -9.00 12.16 9.51
N ILE A 486 -9.46 11.11 10.19
CA ILE A 486 -9.62 11.13 11.66
C ILE A 486 -8.29 11.47 12.35
N MET A 487 -7.16 10.92 11.87
CA MET A 487 -5.86 11.21 12.44
C MET A 487 -5.40 12.65 12.15
N GLN A 488 -5.66 13.18 10.98
CA GLN A 488 -5.40 14.59 10.66
C GLN A 488 -6.25 15.53 11.50
N ASP A 489 -7.51 15.19 11.70
CA ASP A 489 -8.44 15.96 12.54
C ASP A 489 -7.99 15.99 14.01
N LEU A 490 -7.48 14.86 14.54
CA LEU A 490 -6.86 14.81 15.87
C LEU A 490 -5.66 15.76 15.95
N ARG A 491 -4.77 15.70 14.97
CA ARG A 491 -3.57 16.56 14.88
C ARG A 491 -3.92 18.05 14.76
N LYS A 492 -4.97 18.38 14.00
CA LYS A 492 -5.49 19.75 13.86
C LYS A 492 -6.25 20.25 15.11
N GLY A 493 -6.51 19.39 16.08
CA GLY A 493 -7.24 19.73 17.29
C GLY A 493 -8.76 19.88 17.11
N LEU A 494 -9.32 19.31 16.05
CA LEU A 494 -10.78 19.28 15.85
C LEU A 494 -11.46 18.44 16.92
N PHE A 495 -10.75 17.50 17.50
CA PHE A 495 -11.14 16.77 18.72
C PHE A 495 -9.88 16.40 19.53
N ASP A 496 -10.05 16.04 20.82
CA ASP A 496 -8.93 15.90 21.75
C ASP A 496 -8.62 14.45 22.10
N VAL A 497 -9.64 13.57 22.04
CA VAL A 497 -9.51 12.18 22.48
C VAL A 497 -9.89 11.22 21.37
N LEU A 498 -8.95 10.30 21.06
CA LEU A 498 -9.20 9.21 20.14
C LEU A 498 -9.33 7.88 20.91
N ILE A 499 -10.45 7.20 20.72
CA ILE A 499 -10.80 5.95 21.41
C ILE A 499 -10.81 4.79 20.40
N GLY A 500 -10.30 3.63 20.78
CA GLY A 500 -10.43 2.45 19.95
C GLY A 500 -9.87 1.16 20.55
N VAL A 501 -10.11 0.05 19.84
CA VAL A 501 -9.72 -1.29 20.30
C VAL A 501 -8.31 -1.61 19.90
N ASN A 502 -7.90 -1.25 18.70
CA ASN A 502 -6.62 -1.61 18.08
C ASN A 502 -6.11 -0.46 17.22
N LEU A 503 -6.20 0.75 17.76
CA LEU A 503 -6.03 1.99 17.04
C LEU A 503 -4.68 2.17 16.37
N LEU A 504 -3.66 1.48 16.87
CA LEU A 504 -2.33 2.05 16.84
C LEU A 504 -1.27 1.03 16.44
N ARG A 505 -1.65 0.02 15.67
CA ARG A 505 -0.67 -1.01 15.37
C ARG A 505 0.51 -0.46 14.58
N GLU A 506 0.36 0.53 13.65
CA GLU A 506 1.52 0.83 12.79
C GLU A 506 1.39 2.15 12.01
N GLY A 507 2.53 2.83 11.82
CA GLY A 507 2.68 3.89 10.82
C GLY A 507 2.18 5.29 11.15
N LEU A 508 1.64 5.55 12.35
CA LEU A 508 1.12 6.86 12.70
C LEU A 508 2.09 7.65 13.59
N ASP A 509 2.45 8.83 13.12
CA ASP A 509 3.28 9.80 13.82
C ASP A 509 2.38 10.90 14.41
N LEU A 510 2.17 10.85 15.73
CA LEU A 510 1.26 11.76 16.47
C LEU A 510 2.05 12.50 17.57
N PRO A 511 2.86 13.49 17.24
CA PRO A 511 3.66 14.22 18.22
C PRO A 511 2.81 15.04 19.22
N GLU A 512 1.55 15.30 18.90
CA GLU A 512 0.60 16.04 19.74
C GLU A 512 0.03 15.19 20.90
N VAL A 513 0.22 13.85 20.84
CA VAL A 513 -0.28 12.93 21.87
C VAL A 513 0.66 12.90 23.07
N SER A 514 0.18 13.39 24.22
CA SER A 514 0.89 13.36 25.49
C SER A 514 0.47 12.22 26.40
N LEU A 515 -0.78 11.77 26.32
CA LEU A 515 -1.31 10.71 27.17
C LEU A 515 -1.80 9.52 26.36
N VAL A 516 -1.35 8.33 26.76
CA VAL A 516 -1.91 7.05 26.30
C VAL A 516 -2.53 6.34 27.50
N ALA A 517 -3.82 6.06 27.45
CA ALA A 517 -4.55 5.32 28.48
C ALA A 517 -4.92 3.92 27.98
N ILE A 518 -4.56 2.90 28.76
CA ILE A 518 -4.88 1.49 28.48
C ILE A 518 -5.85 1.00 29.55
N LEU A 519 -7.12 0.87 29.18
CA LEU A 519 -8.16 0.37 30.09
C LEU A 519 -8.07 -1.16 30.22
N ASP A 520 -8.35 -1.67 31.40
CA ASP A 520 -8.32 -3.12 31.69
C ASP A 520 -7.02 -3.77 31.19
N ALA A 521 -5.87 -3.20 31.56
CA ALA A 521 -4.56 -3.64 31.07
C ALA A 521 -4.18 -5.04 31.59
N ASP A 522 -4.79 -5.50 32.69
CA ASP A 522 -4.58 -6.83 33.29
C ASP A 522 -5.42 -7.96 32.68
N LYS A 523 -6.27 -7.66 31.68
CA LYS A 523 -7.04 -8.67 30.95
C LYS A 523 -6.18 -9.23 29.83
N GLU A 524 -5.36 -10.24 30.17
CA GLU A 524 -4.43 -10.87 29.24
C GLU A 524 -5.13 -11.36 27.96
N GLY A 525 -4.46 -11.19 26.83
CA GLY A 525 -4.93 -11.55 25.51
C GLY A 525 -4.13 -10.85 24.42
N PHE A 526 -4.50 -11.10 23.18
CA PHE A 526 -3.80 -10.57 22.03
C PHE A 526 -3.62 -9.04 22.04
N LEU A 527 -4.65 -8.30 22.50
CA LEU A 527 -4.64 -6.83 22.61
C LEU A 527 -3.87 -6.31 23.82
N ARG A 528 -3.54 -7.15 24.78
CA ARG A 528 -2.81 -6.83 26.01
C ARG A 528 -1.53 -7.65 26.16
N SER A 529 -0.98 -8.14 25.03
CA SER A 529 0.36 -8.72 25.00
C SER A 529 1.42 -7.64 25.24
N ALA A 530 2.58 -8.01 25.75
CA ALA A 530 3.70 -7.09 25.97
C ALA A 530 4.02 -6.25 24.72
N ARG A 531 4.05 -6.91 23.55
CA ARG A 531 4.27 -6.24 22.25
C ARG A 531 3.21 -5.18 21.94
N SER A 532 1.92 -5.53 22.08
CA SER A 532 0.83 -4.59 21.82
C SER A 532 0.86 -3.38 22.77
N MET A 533 1.12 -3.62 24.05
CA MET A 533 1.22 -2.54 25.04
C MET A 533 2.44 -1.66 24.81
N THR A 534 3.62 -2.23 24.53
CA THR A 534 4.84 -1.46 24.24
C THR A 534 4.65 -0.55 23.02
N GLN A 535 4.00 -1.03 21.96
CA GLN A 535 3.69 -0.20 20.79
C GLN A 535 2.70 0.92 21.10
N THR A 536 1.68 0.61 21.89
CA THR A 536 0.65 1.57 22.29
C THR A 536 1.27 2.68 23.15
N VAL A 537 2.03 2.31 24.17
CA VAL A 537 2.78 3.24 25.05
C VAL A 537 3.74 4.10 24.23
N GLY A 538 4.45 3.49 23.28
CA GLY A 538 5.39 4.17 22.39
C GLY A 538 4.79 5.30 21.54
N ARG A 539 3.46 5.41 21.42
CA ARG A 539 2.80 6.53 20.70
C ARG A 539 2.97 7.87 21.44
N ALA A 540 3.07 7.87 22.76
CA ALA A 540 3.37 9.08 23.51
C ALA A 540 4.87 9.43 23.54
N ALA A 541 5.76 8.60 23.00
CA ALA A 541 7.21 8.83 23.01
C ALA A 541 7.69 9.95 22.08
N ARG A 542 6.80 10.56 21.30
CA ARG A 542 7.05 11.71 20.43
C ARG A 542 6.76 13.06 21.10
N ASN A 543 6.07 13.02 22.22
CA ASN A 543 5.75 14.20 23.03
C ASN A 543 6.78 14.35 24.17
N ILE A 544 7.13 15.59 24.50
CA ILE A 544 8.08 15.88 25.56
C ILE A 544 7.53 15.50 26.93
N ASP A 545 6.22 15.65 27.11
CA ASP A 545 5.46 15.34 28.31
C ASP A 545 4.78 13.96 28.25
N GLY A 546 5.28 13.10 27.32
CA GLY A 546 4.70 11.80 27.05
C GLY A 546 4.59 10.91 28.27
N ARG A 547 3.36 10.45 28.56
CA ARG A 547 3.05 9.53 29.67
C ARG A 547 2.04 8.47 29.26
N ALA A 548 2.03 7.35 29.97
CA ALA A 548 1.05 6.30 29.77
C ALA A 548 0.44 5.86 31.10
N ILE A 549 -0.85 5.59 31.12
CA ILE A 549 -1.57 5.06 32.29
C ILE A 549 -2.12 3.68 31.90
N MET A 550 -1.78 2.69 32.71
CA MET A 550 -2.34 1.35 32.64
C MET A 550 -3.32 1.13 33.79
N TYR A 551 -4.59 1.00 33.49
CA TYR A 551 -5.60 0.67 34.52
C TYR A 551 -5.66 -0.82 34.72
N ALA A 552 -5.28 -1.28 35.91
CA ALA A 552 -5.16 -2.70 36.25
C ALA A 552 -5.24 -2.91 37.76
N ASP A 553 -5.88 -4.02 38.20
CA ASP A 553 -5.92 -4.40 39.61
C ASP A 553 -4.69 -5.28 39.99
N LYS A 554 -4.04 -5.87 39.00
CA LYS A 554 -2.81 -6.68 39.18
C LYS A 554 -1.85 -6.42 38.02
N ILE A 555 -0.56 -6.49 38.29
CA ILE A 555 0.48 -6.43 37.24
C ILE A 555 0.64 -7.82 36.64
N THR A 556 0.36 -7.97 35.36
CA THR A 556 0.57 -9.20 34.60
C THR A 556 2.00 -9.31 34.08
N ASP A 557 2.42 -10.48 33.59
CA ASP A 557 3.76 -10.64 32.99
C ASP A 557 3.95 -9.75 31.76
N SER A 558 2.93 -9.61 30.93
CA SER A 558 2.96 -8.71 29.76
C SER A 558 3.12 -7.25 30.16
N MET A 559 2.44 -6.80 31.21
CA MET A 559 2.60 -5.45 31.76
C MET A 559 4.01 -5.24 32.33
N ARG A 560 4.53 -6.21 33.10
CA ARG A 560 5.86 -6.14 33.71
C ARG A 560 6.94 -5.97 32.63
N VAL A 561 6.93 -6.81 31.60
CA VAL A 561 7.85 -6.71 30.46
C VAL A 561 7.78 -5.32 29.82
N THR A 562 6.57 -4.81 29.53
CA THR A 562 6.40 -3.47 28.95
C THR A 562 6.96 -2.36 29.83
N ILE A 563 6.71 -2.42 31.13
CA ILE A 563 7.19 -1.42 32.10
C ILE A 563 8.72 -1.44 32.19
N GLU A 564 9.31 -2.64 32.34
CA GLU A 564 10.76 -2.81 32.44
C GLU A 564 11.50 -2.37 31.18
N GLU A 565 11.03 -2.77 29.99
CA GLU A 565 11.61 -2.36 28.71
C GLU A 565 11.51 -0.83 28.51
N THR A 566 10.36 -0.24 28.81
CA THR A 566 10.16 1.21 28.65
C THR A 566 11.06 1.99 29.63
N ALA A 567 11.18 1.50 30.86
CA ALA A 567 12.06 2.10 31.87
C ALA A 567 13.54 2.02 31.45
N TYR A 568 13.98 0.86 30.96
CA TYR A 568 15.34 0.68 30.42
C TYR A 568 15.66 1.65 29.28
N ARG A 569 14.76 1.75 28.29
CA ARG A 569 14.91 2.65 27.14
C ARG A 569 14.97 4.11 27.60
N ARG A 570 14.11 4.50 28.55
CA ARG A 570 14.08 5.83 29.13
C ARG A 570 15.39 6.18 29.85
N GLU A 571 15.91 5.29 30.68
CA GLU A 571 17.16 5.47 31.41
C GLU A 571 18.34 5.56 30.44
N LYS A 572 18.44 4.70 29.45
CA LYS A 572 19.49 4.73 28.43
C LYS A 572 19.49 6.06 27.68
N GLN A 573 18.31 6.55 27.28
CA GLN A 573 18.17 7.85 26.62
C GLN A 573 18.55 9.02 27.53
N MET A 574 18.14 8.99 28.80
CA MET A 574 18.51 10.01 29.77
C MET A 574 20.04 10.11 29.97
N ASN A 575 20.69 8.97 30.14
CA ASN A 575 22.14 8.90 30.31
C ASN A 575 22.85 9.42 29.06
N TYR A 576 22.36 9.08 27.86
CA TYR A 576 22.90 9.61 26.62
C TYR A 576 22.73 11.13 26.52
N ASN A 577 21.56 11.68 26.86
CA ASN A 577 21.26 13.10 26.84
C ASN A 577 22.20 13.86 27.80
N LEU A 578 22.38 13.35 29.02
CA LEU A 578 23.27 13.95 30.02
C LEU A 578 24.73 13.96 29.54
N THR A 579 25.22 12.86 29.00
CA THR A 579 26.60 12.71 28.52
C THR A 579 26.91 13.64 27.34
N HIS A 580 25.93 13.88 26.45
CA HIS A 580 26.14 14.69 25.26
C HIS A 580 25.54 16.11 25.36
N GLY A 581 24.99 16.49 26.51
CA GLY A 581 24.38 17.81 26.70
C GLY A 581 23.17 18.08 25.82
N ILE A 582 22.39 17.03 25.50
CA ILE A 582 21.21 17.11 24.61
C ILE A 582 19.98 17.48 25.45
N THR A 583 19.32 18.56 25.08
CA THR A 583 17.99 18.91 25.60
C THR A 583 16.94 18.33 24.69
N PRO A 584 15.95 17.53 25.20
CA PRO A 584 14.86 17.01 24.42
C PRO A 584 14.12 18.12 23.66
N GLN A 585 13.92 17.94 22.37
CA GLN A 585 13.23 18.90 21.51
C GLN A 585 11.99 18.28 20.89
N PRO A 586 10.83 18.97 20.92
CA PRO A 586 9.63 18.48 20.26
C PRO A 586 9.82 18.42 18.76
N LEU A 587 9.25 17.41 18.13
CA LEU A 587 9.24 17.28 16.67
C LEU A 587 8.14 18.18 16.09
N HIS A 588 8.50 19.38 15.64
CA HIS A 588 7.60 20.21 14.83
C HIS A 588 7.63 19.76 13.37
N LYS A 589 6.93 18.69 13.03
CA LYS A 589 6.60 18.44 11.62
C LYS A 589 5.47 19.39 11.24
N LYS A 590 5.72 20.32 10.29
CA LYS A 590 4.65 21.12 9.69
C LYS A 590 3.53 20.16 9.25
N ILE A 591 2.31 20.44 9.67
CA ILE A 591 1.10 19.66 9.35
C ILE A 591 0.86 19.64 7.83
N GLU A 592 1.43 20.61 7.13
CA GLU A 592 1.43 20.68 5.68
C GLU A 592 2.42 19.65 5.12
N ASN A 593 1.96 18.67 4.39
CA ASN A 593 2.70 18.09 3.30
C ASN A 593 3.39 16.71 3.43
N ALA A 594 3.36 16.00 4.54
CA ALA A 594 3.83 14.60 4.44
C ALA A 594 2.81 13.67 3.77
N LEU A 595 1.52 13.99 3.83
CA LEU A 595 0.43 13.23 3.19
C LEU A 595 -0.15 13.93 1.96
N SER A 596 -0.13 15.28 1.89
CA SER A 596 -0.60 16.02 0.71
C SER A 596 0.38 15.99 -0.48
N LYS A 597 1.63 15.58 -0.26
CA LYS A 597 2.64 15.32 -1.30
C LYS A 597 2.95 13.83 -1.48
N SER A 598 2.20 12.93 -0.82
CA SER A 598 2.29 11.53 -1.18
C SER A 598 1.54 11.32 -2.50
N PRO A 599 2.07 10.52 -3.43
CA PRO A 599 1.39 10.22 -4.69
C PRO A 599 -0.07 9.78 -4.50
N ILE A 600 -0.40 9.21 -3.35
CA ILE A 600 -1.74 8.71 -3.00
C ILE A 600 -2.74 9.84 -2.73
N THR A 601 -2.31 10.99 -2.20
CA THR A 601 -3.21 12.10 -1.83
C THR A 601 -3.32 13.17 -2.92
N GLU A 602 -2.29 13.40 -3.73
CA GLU A 602 -2.39 14.28 -4.89
C GLU A 602 -3.36 13.71 -5.92
N PHE A 603 -3.44 12.37 -6.07
CA PHE A 603 -4.31 11.70 -7.04
C PHE A 603 -5.79 11.68 -6.65
N HIS A 604 -6.14 11.75 -5.36
CA HIS A 604 -7.55 11.81 -4.92
C HIS A 604 -8.16 13.22 -4.97
N TYR A 605 -7.34 14.29 -4.93
CA TYR A 605 -7.87 15.66 -5.00
C TYR A 605 -8.16 16.13 -6.43
N GLU A 606 -7.55 15.55 -7.45
CA GLU A 606 -7.84 15.90 -8.85
C GLU A 606 -9.06 15.18 -9.43
N ASN A 607 -9.42 14.00 -8.90
CA ASN A 607 -10.55 13.20 -9.38
C ASN A 607 -11.83 13.29 -8.55
N THR A 608 -11.81 13.94 -7.40
CA THR A 608 -13.06 14.38 -6.79
C THR A 608 -13.57 15.56 -7.63
N PRO A 609 -14.79 15.49 -8.22
CA PRO A 609 -15.37 16.66 -8.84
C PRO A 609 -15.32 17.75 -7.78
N LYS A 610 -14.54 18.83 -8.04
CA LYS A 610 -14.46 19.99 -7.17
C LYS A 610 -15.89 20.31 -6.78
N LYS A 611 -16.27 20.06 -5.51
CA LYS A 611 -17.46 20.69 -4.95
C LYS A 611 -17.26 22.14 -5.29
N LYS A 612 -18.05 22.65 -6.22
CA LYS A 612 -18.14 24.07 -6.44
C LYS A 612 -18.48 24.61 -5.07
N GLU A 613 -17.54 25.29 -4.45
CA GLU A 613 -17.84 26.13 -3.29
C GLU A 613 -19.02 26.98 -3.73
N HIS A 614 -20.19 26.63 -3.20
CA HIS A 614 -21.30 27.53 -3.29
C HIS A 614 -20.86 28.78 -2.52
N SER A 615 -20.55 29.82 -3.27
CA SER A 615 -20.61 31.19 -2.76
C SER A 615 -21.85 31.30 -1.90
N PRO A 616 -21.86 32.10 -0.82
CA PRO A 616 -23.00 32.24 0.06
C PRO A 616 -24.22 32.64 -0.78
N THR A 617 -25.04 31.65 -1.12
CA THR A 617 -26.29 31.86 -1.85
C THR A 617 -27.20 32.62 -0.92
N LYS A 618 -27.77 33.75 -1.43
CA LYS A 618 -28.90 34.43 -0.81
C LYS A 618 -29.92 33.39 -0.35
N PRO A 619 -30.57 33.57 0.80
CA PRO A 619 -31.58 32.65 1.25
C PRO A 619 -32.65 32.51 0.16
N MET A 620 -32.82 31.30 -0.34
CA MET A 620 -33.81 30.97 -1.38
C MET A 620 -35.21 31.11 -0.76
N SER A 621 -36.14 31.70 -1.50
CA SER A 621 -37.54 31.77 -1.09
C SER A 621 -38.17 30.37 -1.12
N ARG A 622 -39.21 30.15 -0.31
CA ARG A 622 -39.91 28.86 -0.24
C ARG A 622 -40.36 28.34 -1.60
N GLY A 623 -40.82 29.22 -2.48
CA GLY A 623 -41.25 28.85 -3.84
C GLY A 623 -40.08 28.45 -4.77
N GLU A 624 -38.89 28.96 -4.54
CA GLU A 624 -37.66 28.54 -5.23
C GLU A 624 -37.18 27.18 -4.74
N LEU A 625 -37.22 26.92 -3.43
CA LEU A 625 -36.92 25.61 -2.82
C LEU A 625 -37.83 24.52 -3.35
N GLU A 626 -39.16 24.77 -3.42
CA GLU A 626 -40.14 23.82 -3.95
C GLU A 626 -39.89 23.48 -5.45
N LYS A 627 -39.47 24.47 -6.25
CA LYS A 627 -39.11 24.24 -7.64
C LYS A 627 -37.82 23.42 -7.78
N GLU A 628 -36.82 23.74 -6.98
CA GLU A 628 -35.53 23.00 -6.97
C GLU A 628 -35.73 21.54 -6.53
N ILE A 629 -36.57 21.27 -5.53
CA ILE A 629 -36.98 19.95 -5.09
C ILE A 629 -37.65 19.16 -6.22
N GLN A 630 -38.56 19.79 -6.98
CA GLN A 630 -39.18 19.12 -8.13
C GLN A 630 -38.22 18.83 -9.26
N GLN A 631 -37.29 19.73 -9.53
CA GLN A 631 -36.28 19.57 -10.57
C GLN A 631 -35.28 18.47 -10.20
N THR A 632 -34.79 18.47 -8.98
CA THR A 632 -33.85 17.44 -8.46
C THR A 632 -34.50 16.06 -8.45
N ARG A 633 -35.82 15.95 -8.13
CA ARG A 633 -36.55 14.69 -8.20
C ARG A 633 -36.61 14.16 -9.64
N LYS A 634 -36.88 15.01 -10.64
CA LYS A 634 -36.88 14.59 -12.05
C LYS A 634 -35.51 14.12 -12.52
N LEU A 635 -34.43 14.78 -12.09
CA LEU A 635 -33.06 14.38 -12.41
C LEU A 635 -32.71 13.03 -11.76
N MET A 636 -33.13 12.81 -10.53
CA MET A 636 -32.97 11.51 -9.84
C MET A 636 -33.69 10.38 -10.58
N GLU A 637 -34.95 10.62 -11.00
CA GLU A 637 -35.76 9.64 -11.75
C GLU A 637 -35.18 9.38 -13.14
N ALA A 638 -34.61 10.39 -13.81
CA ALA A 638 -33.94 10.23 -15.11
C ALA A 638 -32.66 9.41 -14.98
N ALA A 639 -31.80 9.74 -14.02
CA ALA A 639 -30.57 8.98 -13.75
C ALA A 639 -30.86 7.52 -13.37
N SER A 640 -31.96 7.28 -12.59
CA SER A 640 -32.38 5.91 -12.26
C SER A 640 -32.87 5.12 -13.48
N LYS A 641 -33.54 5.77 -14.44
CA LYS A 641 -33.96 5.12 -15.70
C LYS A 641 -32.79 4.81 -16.62
N GLU A 642 -31.74 5.62 -16.59
CA GLU A 642 -30.51 5.42 -17.35
C GLU A 642 -29.53 4.46 -16.65
N LEU A 643 -29.95 3.88 -15.51
CA LEU A 643 -29.16 2.98 -14.65
C LEU A 643 -27.88 3.61 -14.09
N ASP A 644 -27.78 4.94 -14.07
CA ASP A 644 -26.72 5.67 -13.39
C ASP A 644 -27.06 5.82 -11.89
N PHE A 645 -26.82 4.75 -11.14
CA PHE A 645 -27.15 4.70 -9.72
C PHE A 645 -26.29 5.64 -8.85
N ILE A 646 -25.11 6.03 -9.33
CA ILE A 646 -24.22 6.97 -8.61
C ILE A 646 -24.83 8.38 -8.69
N GLN A 647 -25.23 8.82 -9.86
CA GLN A 647 -25.91 10.11 -10.01
C GLN A 647 -27.31 10.10 -9.36
N ALA A 648 -28.03 9.01 -9.43
CA ALA A 648 -29.32 8.88 -8.75
C ALA A 648 -29.18 9.00 -7.22
N ALA A 649 -28.15 8.39 -6.62
CA ALA A 649 -27.86 8.53 -5.19
C ALA A 649 -27.47 9.98 -4.81
N HIS A 650 -26.65 10.65 -5.63
CA HIS A 650 -26.30 12.06 -5.42
C HIS A 650 -27.52 12.98 -5.43
N TYR A 651 -28.41 12.83 -6.40
CA TYR A 651 -29.66 13.60 -6.45
C TYR A 651 -30.61 13.27 -5.30
N ARG A 652 -30.64 12.04 -4.80
CA ARG A 652 -31.40 11.64 -3.61
C ARG A 652 -30.91 12.39 -2.37
N ASP A 653 -29.61 12.45 -2.18
CA ASP A 653 -29.01 13.08 -1.00
C ASP A 653 -29.22 14.62 -1.05
N LEU A 654 -29.07 15.23 -2.23
CA LEU A 654 -29.38 16.64 -2.47
C LEU A 654 -30.87 16.95 -2.21
N LEU A 655 -31.76 16.04 -2.62
CA LEU A 655 -33.21 16.16 -2.41
C LEU A 655 -33.55 16.17 -0.92
N LYS A 656 -32.85 15.36 -0.12
CA LYS A 656 -33.01 15.32 1.33
C LYS A 656 -32.58 16.64 1.99
N GLU A 657 -31.41 17.19 1.59
CA GLU A 657 -30.93 18.49 2.08
C GLU A 657 -31.90 19.64 1.76
N LEU A 658 -32.47 19.66 0.55
CA LEU A 658 -33.42 20.69 0.13
C LEU A 658 -34.76 20.56 0.91
N GLN A 659 -35.19 19.34 1.24
CA GLN A 659 -36.39 19.10 2.06
C GLN A 659 -36.19 19.52 3.51
N GLU A 660 -35.00 19.27 4.07
CA GLU A 660 -34.65 19.75 5.43
C GLU A 660 -34.65 21.29 5.49
N LYS A 661 -34.07 21.98 4.51
CA LYS A 661 -34.10 23.46 4.40
C LYS A 661 -35.51 24.00 4.22
N LEU A 662 -36.38 23.30 3.51
CA LEU A 662 -37.78 23.69 3.35
C LEU A 662 -38.56 23.55 4.69
N GLN A 663 -38.26 22.52 5.49
CA GLN A 663 -38.84 22.36 6.84
C GLN A 663 -38.34 23.41 7.80
N GLU A 664 -37.05 23.77 7.78
CA GLU A 664 -36.50 24.86 8.60
C GLU A 664 -37.08 26.24 8.24
N SER A 665 -37.39 26.46 6.97
CA SER A 665 -38.04 27.71 6.52
C SER A 665 -39.53 27.82 6.91
N SER A 666 -40.09 26.76 7.47
CA SER A 666 -41.50 26.71 7.91
C SER A 666 -41.68 26.87 9.44
N LEU A 667 -40.60 27.00 10.17
CA LEU A 667 -40.52 27.38 11.59
C LEU A 667 -40.13 28.87 11.70
#